data_ea88c444466ac0f86b28da60a22276ef
#
_entry.id   ea88c444466ac0f86b28da60a22276ef
#
_cell.length_a   1.000
_cell.length_b   1.000
_cell.length_c   1.000
_cell.angle_alpha   90.00
_cell.angle_beta   90.00
_cell.angle_gamma   90.00
#
_symmetry.space_group_name_H-M   'P 1'
#
loop_
_entity.id
_entity.type
_entity.pdbx_description
1 polymer ?
#
loop_
_entity_poly.entity_id
_entity_poly.type
_entity_poly.pdbx_seq_one_letter_code
_entity_poly.pdbx_strand_id
1 'polypeptide(L)'
;MNVSKVDRKLAIGSSVVFALTLTACGGGSGGGVNSTPPAAPPPVVVTPPPPPPPPPPATSFATAEFNRSDGPGFHGAITAYQAGASGRGVTVGVIDSGIDPTSHEFAGRIHAQSGDVTGAGRVLGDDDGHGTEVTRVIAAAKDDRDVHGIAYNATILALRADQAGSCTTAAPGEDEASCSFFDSAIAAGVNRAVDNGARVINISLGGAGAANTALRSAINRATAAGIIIVVSAGNEGNDVAPKFDPNNPSPFAQALAASGNGLVIIATSVDDNGLISNFSNKAGILQGSTLSALGQSICCQYQNDTIYRFDQNGQTFVRVFNGTSFSAPQIAGAVALLAQAFPSLTGAQIVNLLLTSARDAGDPGTDAIYGRGILDIARAFAPSGTTTLSGTTTVVALGGNGGTTSGPMGDVAMSNQPLNAVILDSYGRAYDIDLAHGLNATAPRLKLTPALVNQGRSVSMAQGTTEIAFSIGAGDSSNAQLAPLNLSSGEQSKARILAGRVSAAISRDTRFSLGIRQAAAGQVAALQGMPTGAFLTATDARMDNGFERAPGQSFALRHTLGIVGITGSVEAGEARLFERSGAEFVRNMQSRYPYALVGVGLDRNIGPAKFALGVSWLREDETVLGARFANFIGQNGARSVFVDGRGDLALVGLWSLGASWRQGWTYANPGASLTGQGVLQSNAFSLDLSRNSLFAHNDRVALRIAQPLRVTRGGLALNLPVAYDYATGATSFGKRQLSLAPKGQEIASEVAWTVPMPGGYFSSNLFWRQEPGHFDNAPDDLGVAFRLQFDF
;
A
#
# COMPACT_ATOMS: atom_id res chain seq x y z
N MET A 1 3.00 -31.41 24.13
CA MET A 1 4.22 -31.41 24.95
C MET A 1 4.68 -29.97 25.11
N ASN A 2 4.47 -29.45 26.30
CA ASN A 2 4.90 -28.11 26.71
C ASN A 2 6.40 -28.09 26.98
N VAL A 3 7.13 -27.13 26.45
CA VAL A 3 8.44 -26.74 26.97
C VAL A 3 8.46 -25.24 27.13
N SER A 4 8.61 -24.83 28.37
CA SER A 4 8.60 -23.49 28.92
C SER A 4 9.78 -22.62 28.45
N LYS A 5 9.50 -21.34 28.26
CA LYS A 5 10.48 -20.27 28.14
C LYS A 5 11.28 -20.09 29.44
N VAL A 6 12.58 -20.00 29.32
CA VAL A 6 13.46 -19.49 30.37
C VAL A 6 14.01 -18.14 29.94
N ASP A 7 13.56 -17.11 30.66
CA ASP A 7 14.14 -15.75 30.60
C ASP A 7 15.55 -15.76 31.20
N ARG A 8 16.52 -15.21 30.44
CA ARG A 8 17.77 -14.72 30.99
C ARG A 8 18.06 -13.32 30.46
N LYS A 9 17.66 -12.34 31.27
CA LYS A 9 18.22 -10.99 31.20
C LYS A 9 19.61 -11.00 31.82
N LEU A 10 20.63 -10.67 31.04
CA LEU A 10 21.91 -10.22 31.57
C LEU A 10 22.12 -8.79 31.11
N ALA A 11 21.98 -7.87 32.05
CA ALA A 11 22.35 -6.48 31.89
C ALA A 11 23.85 -6.34 32.11
N ILE A 12 24.58 -5.86 31.11
CA ILE A 12 25.94 -5.31 31.32
C ILE A 12 25.90 -3.89 30.77
N GLY A 13 25.73 -2.95 31.71
CA GLY A 13 25.99 -1.55 31.46
C GLY A 13 27.49 -1.27 31.68
N SER A 14 28.12 -0.60 30.77
CA SER A 14 29.35 0.15 31.01
C SER A 14 29.46 1.27 29.98
N SER A 15 28.97 2.46 30.37
CA SER A 15 29.24 3.72 29.69
C SER A 15 30.63 4.17 30.03
N VAL A 16 31.55 4.18 29.06
CA VAL A 16 32.82 4.90 29.20
C VAL A 16 32.68 6.25 28.50
N VAL A 17 32.48 7.26 29.28
CA VAL A 17 32.57 8.68 28.90
C VAL A 17 34.02 9.12 28.96
N PHE A 18 34.63 9.42 27.82
CA PHE A 18 35.90 10.15 27.77
C PHE A 18 35.58 11.65 27.73
N ALA A 19 35.74 12.29 28.88
CA ALA A 19 35.75 13.74 28.99
C ALA A 19 37.17 14.25 28.80
N LEU A 20 37.42 14.99 27.71
CA LEU A 20 38.62 15.78 27.51
C LEU A 20 38.40 17.16 28.15
N THR A 21 38.98 17.38 29.32
CA THR A 21 39.10 18.70 29.92
C THR A 21 40.32 19.42 29.36
N LEU A 22 40.04 20.53 28.65
CA LEU A 22 41.04 21.53 28.30
C LEU A 22 41.07 22.56 29.43
N THR A 23 42.12 22.55 30.22
CA THR A 23 42.46 23.62 31.16
C THR A 23 43.26 24.70 30.42
N ALA A 24 42.68 25.89 30.32
CA ALA A 24 43.42 27.11 29.97
C ALA A 24 43.50 27.98 31.22
N CYS A 25 44.72 28.23 31.69
CA CYS A 25 45.08 29.22 32.68
C CYS A 25 45.09 30.63 32.09
N GLY A 26 44.47 31.58 32.76
CA GLY A 26 44.64 33.00 32.50
C GLY A 26 44.08 33.81 33.68
N GLY A 27 44.97 34.35 34.52
CA GLY A 27 44.64 35.09 35.71
C GLY A 27 44.30 36.56 35.41
N GLY A 28 43.53 37.17 36.29
CA GLY A 28 43.21 38.58 36.32
C GLY A 28 42.30 38.92 37.50
N SER A 29 42.90 39.65 38.47
CA SER A 29 42.30 40.14 39.75
C SER A 29 41.25 41.20 39.52
N GLY A 30 40.23 41.25 40.40
CA GLY A 30 39.54 42.48 40.72
C GLY A 30 38.10 42.35 41.16
N GLY A 31 37.81 42.60 42.42
CA GLY A 31 36.63 43.29 42.94
C GLY A 31 35.37 42.45 43.19
N GLY A 32 35.11 42.21 44.48
CA GLY A 32 33.94 41.48 44.94
C GLY A 32 32.64 42.27 44.86
N VAL A 33 31.55 41.51 44.56
CA VAL A 33 30.20 41.78 45.07
C VAL A 33 29.53 40.42 45.31
N ASN A 34 29.18 40.17 46.57
CA ASN A 34 28.43 39.02 47.03
C ASN A 34 26.96 39.19 46.57
N SER A 35 26.52 38.39 45.63
CA SER A 35 25.08 38.17 45.39
C SER A 35 24.83 36.69 45.27
N THR A 36 24.27 36.11 46.32
CA THR A 36 23.71 34.75 46.32
C THR A 36 22.57 34.71 45.32
N PRO A 37 22.59 33.79 44.33
CA PRO A 37 21.42 33.58 43.47
C PRO A 37 20.26 33.01 44.30
N PRO A 38 19.01 33.40 44.04
CA PRO A 38 17.86 32.79 44.69
C PRO A 38 17.78 31.30 44.31
N ALA A 39 17.39 30.49 45.30
CA ALA A 39 17.21 29.05 45.12
C ALA A 39 16.24 28.77 43.99
N ALA A 40 16.63 27.86 43.09
CA ALA A 40 15.76 27.39 42.01
C ALA A 40 14.46 26.78 42.61
N PRO A 41 13.30 27.10 42.05
CA PRO A 41 12.06 26.46 42.50
C PRO A 41 12.13 24.94 42.29
N PRO A 42 11.53 24.13 43.16
CA PRO A 42 11.52 22.67 43.01
C PRO A 42 10.92 22.27 41.64
N PRO A 43 11.42 21.21 41.02
CA PRO A 43 10.92 20.77 39.74
C PRO A 43 9.42 20.42 39.88
N VAL A 44 8.60 21.06 39.05
CA VAL A 44 7.19 20.73 38.92
C VAL A 44 7.12 19.29 38.41
N VAL A 45 6.64 18.37 39.24
CA VAL A 45 6.32 17.02 38.84
C VAL A 45 5.09 17.11 37.90
N VAL A 46 5.32 17.18 36.61
CA VAL A 46 4.26 17.06 35.61
C VAL A 46 3.87 15.57 35.60
N THR A 47 2.76 15.24 36.23
CA THR A 47 2.16 13.94 36.06
C THR A 47 1.81 13.77 34.59
N PRO A 48 2.25 12.67 33.93
CA PRO A 48 1.84 12.41 32.53
C PRO A 48 0.31 12.44 32.44
N PRO A 49 -0.27 12.99 31.36
CA PRO A 49 -1.70 12.91 31.16
C PRO A 49 -2.12 11.43 31.18
N PRO A 50 -3.31 11.09 31.71
CA PRO A 50 -3.81 9.72 31.68
C PRO A 50 -3.81 9.21 30.23
N PRO A 51 -3.50 7.93 30.01
CA PRO A 51 -3.56 7.37 28.67
C PRO A 51 -4.97 7.61 28.09
N PRO A 52 -5.09 7.93 26.79
CA PRO A 52 -6.38 8.09 26.15
C PRO A 52 -7.21 6.80 26.38
N PRO A 53 -8.54 6.93 26.58
CA PRO A 53 -9.39 5.76 26.73
C PRO A 53 -9.20 4.83 25.52
N PRO A 54 -9.24 3.50 25.71
CA PRO A 54 -9.15 2.56 24.60
C PRO A 54 -10.20 2.92 23.56
N PRO A 55 -9.90 2.83 22.25
CA PRO A 55 -10.89 3.06 21.22
C PRO A 55 -12.08 2.12 21.45
N PRO A 56 -13.32 2.58 21.22
CA PRO A 56 -14.49 1.73 21.35
C PRO A 56 -14.27 0.46 20.49
N PRO A 57 -14.76 -0.72 20.95
CA PRO A 57 -14.63 -1.95 20.18
C PRO A 57 -15.20 -1.73 18.79
N ALA A 58 -14.50 -2.21 17.77
CA ALA A 58 -14.95 -2.12 16.38
C ALA A 58 -16.35 -2.75 16.29
N THR A 59 -17.31 -2.01 15.75
CA THR A 59 -18.69 -2.49 15.60
C THR A 59 -18.66 -3.67 14.63
N SER A 60 -18.99 -4.86 15.12
CA SER A 60 -19.15 -6.03 14.26
C SER A 60 -20.51 -5.92 13.55
N PHE A 61 -20.49 -5.89 12.22
CA PHE A 61 -21.71 -5.95 11.41
C PHE A 61 -22.18 -7.39 11.14
N ALA A 62 -21.32 -8.40 11.37
CA ALA A 62 -21.67 -9.82 11.21
C ALA A 62 -22.41 -10.33 12.46
N THR A 63 -23.64 -9.83 12.68
CA THR A 63 -24.52 -10.22 13.80
C THR A 63 -25.41 -11.40 13.41
N ALA A 64 -26.12 -11.96 14.39
CA ALA A 64 -27.13 -12.99 14.13
C ALA A 64 -28.26 -12.50 13.23
N GLU A 65 -28.67 -11.24 13.38
CA GLU A 65 -29.61 -10.54 12.52
C GLU A 65 -29.08 -10.44 11.07
N PHE A 66 -27.84 -9.96 10.89
CA PHE A 66 -27.18 -9.91 9.57
C PHE A 66 -27.16 -11.30 8.89
N ASN A 67 -26.84 -12.35 9.63
CA ASN A 67 -26.75 -13.71 9.09
C ASN A 67 -28.12 -14.31 8.74
N ARG A 68 -29.23 -13.77 9.28
CA ARG A 68 -30.59 -14.12 8.87
C ARG A 68 -31.08 -13.27 7.70
N SER A 69 -30.45 -12.13 7.45
CA SER A 69 -30.79 -11.20 6.38
C SER A 69 -30.06 -11.59 5.10
N ASP A 70 -30.69 -12.37 4.23
CA ASP A 70 -30.06 -13.03 3.09
C ASP A 70 -29.33 -12.05 2.15
N GLY A 71 -29.97 -10.91 1.81
CA GLY A 71 -29.46 -9.93 0.86
C GLY A 71 -28.15 -9.25 1.27
N PRO A 72 -28.02 -8.70 2.50
CA PRO A 72 -26.82 -7.99 2.94
C PRO A 72 -25.56 -8.85 2.86
N GLY A 73 -25.66 -10.12 3.24
CA GLY A 73 -24.54 -11.07 3.16
C GLY A 73 -24.17 -11.43 1.73
N PHE A 74 -25.16 -11.82 0.94
CA PHE A 74 -24.97 -12.26 -0.44
C PHE A 74 -24.35 -11.18 -1.34
N HIS A 75 -24.74 -9.94 -1.15
CA HIS A 75 -24.30 -8.79 -1.93
C HIS A 75 -23.09 -8.03 -1.35
N GLY A 76 -22.51 -8.50 -0.23
CA GLY A 76 -21.32 -7.91 0.36
C GLY A 76 -21.52 -6.53 0.98
N ALA A 77 -22.71 -6.26 1.58
CA ALA A 77 -23.06 -4.96 2.13
C ALA A 77 -22.21 -4.53 3.35
N ILE A 78 -21.50 -5.47 4.00
CA ILE A 78 -20.61 -5.16 5.14
C ILE A 78 -19.59 -4.08 4.75
N THR A 79 -19.04 -4.09 3.53
CA THR A 79 -18.09 -3.08 3.07
C THR A 79 -18.69 -1.68 3.11
N ALA A 80 -19.93 -1.53 2.69
CA ALA A 80 -20.66 -0.27 2.77
C ALA A 80 -20.91 0.15 4.23
N TYR A 81 -21.30 -0.78 5.09
CA TYR A 81 -21.56 -0.51 6.52
C TYR A 81 -20.27 -0.08 7.26
N GLN A 82 -19.16 -0.70 6.96
CA GLN A 82 -17.85 -0.31 7.49
C GLN A 82 -17.42 1.09 7.01
N ALA A 83 -17.85 1.50 5.81
CA ALA A 83 -17.69 2.86 5.31
C ALA A 83 -18.72 3.87 5.89
N GLY A 84 -19.57 3.43 6.83
CA GLY A 84 -20.58 4.27 7.48
C GLY A 84 -21.89 4.45 6.69
N ALA A 85 -22.07 3.75 5.57
CA ALA A 85 -23.28 3.79 4.78
C ALA A 85 -24.38 2.92 5.42
N SER A 86 -25.58 3.44 5.49
CA SER A 86 -26.76 2.76 6.04
C SER A 86 -28.07 3.17 5.34
N GLY A 87 -27.98 4.06 4.34
CA GLY A 87 -29.12 4.69 3.68
C GLY A 87 -29.65 5.94 4.39
N ARG A 88 -29.05 6.37 5.51
CA ARG A 88 -29.55 7.53 6.28
C ARG A 88 -29.58 8.79 5.43
N GLY A 89 -30.71 9.51 5.50
CA GLY A 89 -30.93 10.75 4.75
C GLY A 89 -31.29 10.55 3.28
N VAL A 90 -31.39 9.29 2.82
CA VAL A 90 -31.84 8.97 1.46
C VAL A 90 -33.30 8.52 1.50
N THR A 91 -34.16 9.13 0.68
CA THR A 91 -35.54 8.72 0.51
C THR A 91 -35.68 7.70 -0.62
N VAL A 92 -36.23 6.55 -0.31
CA VAL A 92 -36.57 5.48 -1.26
C VAL A 92 -38.08 5.48 -1.47
N GLY A 93 -38.54 5.72 -2.69
CA GLY A 93 -39.95 5.54 -3.06
C GLY A 93 -40.25 4.06 -3.30
N VAL A 94 -41.29 3.52 -2.68
CA VAL A 94 -41.75 2.15 -2.91
C VAL A 94 -43.17 2.22 -3.44
N ILE A 95 -43.36 1.83 -4.71
CA ILE A 95 -44.69 1.82 -5.35
C ILE A 95 -45.15 0.37 -5.39
N ASP A 96 -46.15 0.05 -4.52
CA ASP A 96 -46.59 -1.34 -4.29
C ASP A 96 -47.98 -1.39 -3.64
N SER A 97 -48.35 -2.50 -3.02
CA SER A 97 -49.64 -2.72 -2.31
C SER A 97 -49.79 -1.93 -1.01
N GLY A 98 -48.75 -1.24 -0.56
CA GLY A 98 -48.74 -0.46 0.66
C GLY A 98 -47.59 -0.82 1.60
N ILE A 99 -47.77 -0.54 2.88
CA ILE A 99 -46.83 -0.89 3.95
C ILE A 99 -47.61 -1.05 5.25
N ASP A 100 -47.20 -1.96 6.13
CA ASP A 100 -47.67 -1.98 7.52
C ASP A 100 -46.98 -0.86 8.31
N PRO A 101 -47.67 0.24 8.63
CA PRO A 101 -47.09 1.37 9.32
C PRO A 101 -46.83 1.11 10.81
N THR A 102 -47.34 -0.02 11.34
CA THR A 102 -47.21 -0.39 12.77
C THR A 102 -45.97 -1.27 13.02
N SER A 103 -45.34 -1.79 11.98
CA SER A 103 -44.15 -2.63 12.10
C SER A 103 -43.01 -1.87 12.72
N HIS A 104 -42.35 -2.49 13.73
CA HIS A 104 -41.15 -1.93 14.39
C HIS A 104 -40.03 -1.73 13.40
N GLU A 105 -39.99 -2.52 12.34
CA GLU A 105 -38.95 -2.47 11.28
C GLU A 105 -38.86 -1.12 10.56
N PHE A 106 -39.93 -0.33 10.61
CA PHE A 106 -40.04 0.96 9.92
C PHE A 106 -40.19 2.15 10.86
N ALA A 107 -40.18 1.91 12.15
CA ALA A 107 -40.44 2.92 13.18
C ALA A 107 -39.61 4.20 12.98
N GLY A 108 -40.28 5.35 12.86
CA GLY A 108 -39.67 6.67 12.69
C GLY A 108 -39.01 6.94 11.32
N ARG A 109 -39.20 6.04 10.34
CA ARG A 109 -38.53 6.16 9.01
C ARG A 109 -39.52 6.20 7.83
N ILE A 110 -40.84 6.15 8.09
CA ILE A 110 -41.86 6.34 7.06
C ILE A 110 -42.03 7.84 6.81
N HIS A 111 -41.88 8.25 5.54
CA HIS A 111 -41.98 9.63 5.10
C HIS A 111 -43.42 10.14 5.26
N ALA A 112 -43.59 11.40 5.70
CA ALA A 112 -44.89 11.99 5.97
C ALA A 112 -45.85 12.05 4.77
N GLN A 113 -45.34 11.99 3.55
CA GLN A 113 -46.12 11.98 2.31
C GLN A 113 -46.39 10.58 1.77
N SER A 114 -46.10 9.53 2.57
CA SER A 114 -46.56 8.18 2.27
C SER A 114 -48.08 8.08 2.27
N GLY A 115 -48.68 7.24 1.42
CA GLY A 115 -50.15 7.09 1.36
C GLY A 115 -50.62 6.52 0.03
N ASP A 116 -51.96 6.42 -0.07
CA ASP A 116 -52.65 5.99 -1.27
C ASP A 116 -52.48 6.98 -2.43
N VAL A 117 -52.14 6.47 -3.61
CA VAL A 117 -51.91 7.23 -4.84
C VAL A 117 -52.98 6.93 -5.91
N THR A 118 -53.92 6.06 -5.61
CA THR A 118 -55.04 5.71 -6.52
C THR A 118 -56.12 6.75 -6.56
N GLY A 119 -56.20 7.64 -5.55
CA GLY A 119 -57.29 8.58 -5.37
C GLY A 119 -58.50 8.01 -4.60
N ALA A 120 -58.40 6.77 -4.13
CA ALA A 120 -59.49 6.16 -3.36
C ALA A 120 -59.57 6.65 -1.89
N GLY A 121 -58.52 7.39 -1.43
CA GLY A 121 -58.46 7.96 -0.08
C GLY A 121 -58.29 6.92 1.04
N ARG A 122 -57.66 5.79 0.74
CA ARG A 122 -57.38 4.72 1.70
C ARG A 122 -56.27 5.13 2.67
N VAL A 123 -56.34 4.56 3.85
CA VAL A 123 -55.25 4.69 4.83
C VAL A 123 -53.97 3.97 4.31
N LEU A 124 -52.85 4.40 4.80
CA LEU A 124 -51.60 3.67 4.58
C LEU A 124 -51.71 2.33 5.32
N GLY A 125 -51.67 1.25 4.60
CA GLY A 125 -51.81 -0.12 5.06
C GLY A 125 -51.45 -1.05 3.90
N ASP A 126 -51.33 -2.32 4.17
CA ASP A 126 -50.99 -3.33 3.16
C ASP A 126 -51.87 -4.56 3.32
N ASP A 127 -52.87 -4.70 2.42
CA ASP A 127 -53.83 -5.77 2.51
C ASP A 127 -53.30 -7.12 1.98
N ASP A 128 -52.26 -7.08 1.18
CA ASP A 128 -51.58 -8.25 0.60
C ASP A 128 -50.31 -8.65 1.39
N GLY A 129 -49.62 -7.65 1.93
CA GLY A 129 -48.34 -7.81 2.63
C GLY A 129 -47.15 -7.71 1.71
N HIS A 130 -47.29 -7.74 0.38
CA HIS A 130 -46.21 -7.74 -0.58
C HIS A 130 -45.34 -6.46 -0.49
N GLY A 131 -45.97 -5.29 -0.48
CA GLY A 131 -45.22 -4.01 -0.38
C GLY A 131 -44.47 -3.88 0.93
N THR A 132 -45.04 -4.44 2.04
CA THR A 132 -44.37 -4.50 3.34
C THR A 132 -43.10 -5.35 3.29
N GLU A 133 -43.18 -6.54 2.72
CA GLU A 133 -42.03 -7.46 2.58
C GLU A 133 -40.97 -6.89 1.65
N VAL A 134 -41.34 -6.33 0.51
CA VAL A 134 -40.43 -5.61 -0.41
C VAL A 134 -39.70 -4.48 0.34
N THR A 135 -40.43 -3.72 1.16
CA THR A 135 -39.88 -2.62 1.94
C THR A 135 -38.88 -3.12 3.02
N ARG A 136 -39.15 -4.30 3.65
CA ARG A 136 -38.22 -4.93 4.60
C ARG A 136 -36.88 -5.25 3.93
N VAL A 137 -36.88 -5.80 2.72
CA VAL A 137 -35.64 -6.07 1.97
C VAL A 137 -34.82 -4.80 1.71
N ILE A 138 -35.48 -3.66 1.44
CA ILE A 138 -34.80 -2.37 1.29
C ILE A 138 -34.26 -1.88 2.63
N ALA A 139 -35.15 -1.83 3.67
CA ALA A 139 -34.95 -0.91 4.78
C ALA A 139 -35.48 -1.41 6.15
N ALA A 140 -35.61 -2.72 6.38
CA ALA A 140 -35.89 -3.20 7.73
C ALA A 140 -34.81 -2.71 8.69
N ALA A 141 -35.18 -2.37 9.91
CA ALA A 141 -34.31 -1.78 10.92
C ALA A 141 -33.16 -2.74 11.29
N LYS A 142 -31.97 -2.18 11.56
CA LYS A 142 -30.89 -2.93 12.19
C LYS A 142 -30.95 -2.69 13.71
N ASP A 143 -31.57 -3.60 14.44
CA ASP A 143 -31.85 -3.46 15.87
C ASP A 143 -31.55 -4.72 16.70
N ASP A 144 -30.78 -5.66 16.13
CA ASP A 144 -30.39 -6.96 16.68
C ASP A 144 -31.57 -7.96 16.81
N ARG A 145 -32.68 -7.70 16.11
CA ARG A 145 -33.82 -8.60 16.03
C ARG A 145 -33.92 -9.22 14.65
N ASP A 146 -34.93 -9.90 14.38
CA ASP A 146 -35.38 -10.56 13.14
C ASP A 146 -34.41 -10.39 11.94
N VAL A 147 -34.68 -9.54 10.95
CA VAL A 147 -33.85 -9.27 9.79
C VAL A 147 -33.65 -7.77 9.59
N HIS A 148 -32.62 -7.36 8.87
CA HIS A 148 -32.49 -5.98 8.44
C HIS A 148 -32.33 -5.84 6.93
N GLY A 149 -32.77 -4.71 6.37
CA GLY A 149 -32.66 -4.39 4.96
C GLY A 149 -31.24 -3.98 4.54
N ILE A 150 -31.03 -3.88 3.22
CA ILE A 150 -29.75 -3.41 2.64
C ILE A 150 -29.42 -1.99 3.13
N ALA A 151 -30.41 -1.08 3.11
CA ALA A 151 -30.28 0.32 3.52
C ALA A 151 -31.10 0.59 4.79
N TYR A 152 -30.76 -0.09 5.88
CA TYR A 152 -31.53 -0.19 7.13
C TYR A 152 -31.87 1.13 7.82
N ASN A 153 -31.32 2.27 7.40
CA ASN A 153 -31.63 3.61 7.89
C ASN A 153 -32.23 4.54 6.82
N ALA A 154 -32.62 4.01 5.66
CA ALA A 154 -33.25 4.81 4.61
C ALA A 154 -34.62 5.34 5.06
N THR A 155 -35.01 6.49 4.53
CA THR A 155 -36.40 7.02 4.67
C THR A 155 -37.28 6.36 3.61
N ILE A 156 -38.40 5.82 4.03
CA ILE A 156 -39.34 5.05 3.19
C ILE A 156 -40.47 5.97 2.77
N LEU A 157 -40.66 6.22 1.49
CA LEU A 157 -41.83 6.86 0.92
C LEU A 157 -42.71 5.78 0.29
N ALA A 158 -43.61 5.22 1.12
CA ALA A 158 -44.53 4.15 0.70
C ALA A 158 -45.74 4.71 -0.06
N LEU A 159 -45.94 4.25 -1.28
CA LEU A 159 -46.89 4.75 -2.25
C LEU A 159 -47.81 3.60 -2.66
N ARG A 160 -48.95 3.49 -1.95
CA ARG A 160 -49.94 2.44 -2.14
C ARG A 160 -50.65 2.65 -3.48
N ALA A 161 -50.42 1.75 -4.44
CA ALA A 161 -50.88 1.87 -5.83
C ALA A 161 -51.84 0.75 -6.29
N ASP A 162 -52.12 -0.24 -5.43
CA ASP A 162 -53.06 -1.33 -5.72
C ASP A 162 -54.47 -0.82 -5.93
N GLN A 163 -55.21 -1.46 -6.84
CA GLN A 163 -56.65 -1.21 -7.02
C GLN A 163 -57.38 -1.65 -5.76
N ALA A 164 -58.24 -0.77 -5.24
CA ALA A 164 -59.03 -1.08 -4.05
C ALA A 164 -59.82 -2.39 -4.20
N GLY A 165 -59.61 -3.32 -3.25
CA GLY A 165 -60.26 -4.61 -3.21
C GLY A 165 -59.65 -5.69 -4.11
N SER A 166 -58.63 -5.39 -4.92
CA SER A 166 -58.04 -6.39 -5.80
C SER A 166 -57.16 -7.41 -5.04
N CYS A 167 -56.56 -6.99 -3.94
CA CYS A 167 -55.66 -7.83 -3.14
C CYS A 167 -56.36 -8.84 -2.23
N THR A 168 -57.68 -8.80 -2.11
CA THR A 168 -58.46 -9.64 -1.19
C THR A 168 -59.27 -10.76 -1.86
N THR A 169 -59.28 -10.84 -3.17
CA THR A 169 -60.02 -11.81 -3.96
C THR A 169 -59.15 -12.45 -5.03
N ALA A 170 -59.03 -13.78 -4.95
CA ALA A 170 -58.41 -14.51 -6.05
C ALA A 170 -59.23 -14.34 -7.34
N ALA A 171 -58.57 -14.17 -8.50
CA ALA A 171 -59.23 -14.15 -9.78
C ALA A 171 -59.82 -15.53 -10.09
N PRO A 172 -60.91 -15.63 -10.86
CA PRO A 172 -61.48 -16.91 -11.21
C PRO A 172 -60.46 -17.82 -11.92
N GLY A 173 -60.07 -18.90 -11.23
CA GLY A 173 -59.04 -19.86 -11.73
C GLY A 173 -57.63 -19.67 -11.16
N GLU A 174 -57.40 -18.74 -10.24
CA GLU A 174 -56.19 -18.58 -9.49
C GLU A 174 -56.39 -19.02 -8.03
N ASP A 175 -55.40 -19.75 -7.49
CA ASP A 175 -55.43 -20.30 -6.13
C ASP A 175 -55.15 -19.22 -5.04
N GLU A 176 -54.55 -18.08 -5.43
CA GLU A 176 -54.21 -16.97 -4.54
C GLU A 176 -54.70 -15.62 -5.12
N ALA A 177 -55.06 -14.69 -4.22
CA ALA A 177 -55.35 -13.32 -4.60
C ALA A 177 -54.10 -12.62 -5.14
N SER A 178 -54.25 -11.92 -6.28
CA SER A 178 -53.15 -11.07 -6.81
C SER A 178 -53.64 -9.62 -6.92
N CYS A 179 -52.86 -8.67 -6.38
CA CYS A 179 -53.15 -7.25 -6.50
C CYS A 179 -53.08 -6.78 -7.94
N SER A 180 -54.05 -5.96 -8.37
CA SER A 180 -54.02 -5.27 -9.66
C SER A 180 -53.58 -3.83 -9.51
N PHE A 181 -52.76 -3.36 -10.44
CA PHE A 181 -52.17 -2.03 -10.44
C PHE A 181 -52.49 -1.32 -11.77
N PHE A 182 -53.08 -0.12 -11.68
CA PHE A 182 -53.27 0.70 -12.87
C PHE A 182 -52.05 1.58 -13.14
N ASP A 183 -51.63 1.72 -14.38
CA ASP A 183 -50.56 2.61 -14.81
C ASP A 183 -50.76 4.06 -14.30
N SER A 184 -51.99 4.54 -14.17
CA SER A 184 -52.28 5.87 -13.65
C SER A 184 -51.94 6.02 -12.17
N ALA A 185 -52.14 4.96 -11.37
CA ALA A 185 -51.80 4.95 -9.95
C ALA A 185 -50.24 4.88 -9.80
N ILE A 186 -49.59 4.01 -10.60
CA ILE A 186 -48.14 3.95 -10.62
C ILE A 186 -47.55 5.30 -11.04
N ALA A 187 -48.09 5.96 -12.10
CA ALA A 187 -47.66 7.28 -12.53
C ALA A 187 -47.85 8.35 -11.44
N ALA A 188 -48.94 8.31 -10.70
CA ALA A 188 -49.18 9.20 -9.55
C ALA A 188 -48.15 8.97 -8.43
N GLY A 189 -47.83 7.68 -8.17
CA GLY A 189 -46.75 7.28 -7.23
C GLY A 189 -45.41 7.83 -7.65
N VAL A 190 -45.01 7.62 -8.91
CA VAL A 190 -43.72 8.15 -9.48
C VAL A 190 -43.64 9.67 -9.33
N ASN A 191 -44.73 10.38 -9.69
CA ASN A 191 -44.77 11.84 -9.57
C ASN A 191 -44.64 12.30 -8.11
N ARG A 192 -45.34 11.64 -7.18
CA ARG A 192 -45.24 11.94 -5.74
C ARG A 192 -43.83 11.68 -5.20
N ALA A 193 -43.17 10.63 -5.68
CA ALA A 193 -41.79 10.34 -5.32
C ALA A 193 -40.80 11.45 -5.82
N VAL A 194 -41.02 11.95 -7.04
CA VAL A 194 -40.25 13.11 -7.57
C VAL A 194 -40.45 14.34 -6.70
N ASP A 195 -41.69 14.66 -6.39
CA ASP A 195 -42.05 15.88 -5.63
C ASP A 195 -41.52 15.85 -4.19
N ASN A 196 -41.23 14.67 -3.66
CA ASN A 196 -40.69 14.45 -2.30
C ASN A 196 -39.23 14.04 -2.26
N GLY A 197 -38.48 14.26 -3.34
CA GLY A 197 -37.02 14.12 -3.36
C GLY A 197 -36.51 12.70 -3.20
N ALA A 198 -37.27 11.69 -3.67
CA ALA A 198 -36.77 10.32 -3.71
C ALA A 198 -35.48 10.25 -4.55
N ARG A 199 -34.54 9.48 -4.11
CA ARG A 199 -33.28 9.26 -4.86
C ARG A 199 -33.38 8.01 -5.75
N VAL A 200 -34.19 7.05 -5.33
CA VAL A 200 -34.49 5.82 -6.04
C VAL A 200 -35.96 5.48 -5.85
N ILE A 201 -36.60 4.88 -6.85
CA ILE A 201 -37.94 4.35 -6.81
C ILE A 201 -37.87 2.86 -7.11
N ASN A 202 -38.39 2.05 -6.20
CA ASN A 202 -38.57 0.62 -6.38
C ASN A 202 -39.98 0.33 -6.91
N ILE A 203 -40.05 -0.42 -8.01
CA ILE A 203 -41.30 -0.88 -8.63
C ILE A 203 -41.21 -2.40 -8.77
N SER A 204 -41.63 -3.11 -7.71
CA SER A 204 -41.61 -4.58 -7.68
C SER A 204 -42.89 -5.17 -8.36
N LEU A 205 -43.21 -4.64 -9.54
CA LEU A 205 -44.42 -4.97 -10.31
C LEU A 205 -44.02 -5.45 -11.71
N GLY A 206 -44.85 -6.25 -12.32
CA GLY A 206 -44.71 -6.74 -13.69
C GLY A 206 -46.04 -6.73 -14.42
N GLY A 207 -46.06 -7.05 -15.72
CA GLY A 207 -47.24 -7.17 -16.48
C GLY A 207 -47.07 -7.36 -17.98
N ALA A 208 -48.06 -7.92 -18.64
CA ALA A 208 -48.07 -8.20 -20.09
C ALA A 208 -48.33 -6.92 -20.93
N GLY A 209 -48.85 -5.85 -20.30
CA GLY A 209 -49.13 -4.59 -21.00
C GLY A 209 -47.91 -3.67 -21.10
N ALA A 210 -47.73 -2.99 -22.19
CA ALA A 210 -46.80 -1.87 -22.28
C ALA A 210 -47.36 -0.67 -21.54
N ALA A 211 -46.47 0.01 -20.73
CA ALA A 211 -46.89 1.20 -19.97
C ALA A 211 -47.59 2.25 -20.87
N ASN A 212 -48.66 2.87 -20.34
CA ASN A 212 -49.38 3.92 -21.03
C ASN A 212 -48.56 5.25 -21.08
N THR A 213 -49.07 6.23 -21.84
CA THR A 213 -48.36 7.52 -22.03
C THR A 213 -48.18 8.28 -20.71
N ALA A 214 -49.14 8.23 -19.79
CA ALA A 214 -49.01 8.92 -18.51
C ALA A 214 -47.90 8.36 -17.64
N LEU A 215 -47.81 7.03 -17.56
CA LEU A 215 -46.72 6.35 -16.83
C LEU A 215 -45.35 6.59 -17.50
N ARG A 216 -45.27 6.47 -18.81
CA ARG A 216 -44.01 6.78 -19.52
C ARG A 216 -43.54 8.23 -19.30
N SER A 217 -44.48 9.18 -19.28
CA SER A 217 -44.13 10.58 -19.00
C SER A 217 -43.65 10.77 -17.55
N ALA A 218 -44.28 10.08 -16.57
CA ALA A 218 -43.84 10.12 -15.18
C ALA A 218 -42.41 9.52 -15.00
N ILE A 219 -42.14 8.38 -15.63
CA ILE A 219 -40.79 7.74 -15.67
C ILE A 219 -39.75 8.69 -16.25
N ASN A 220 -40.04 9.30 -17.42
CA ASN A 220 -39.15 10.29 -18.04
C ASN A 220 -38.91 11.49 -17.14
N ARG A 221 -39.93 12.03 -16.47
CA ARG A 221 -39.81 13.12 -15.49
C ARG A 221 -38.88 12.75 -14.33
N ALA A 222 -39.08 11.57 -13.75
CA ALA A 222 -38.26 11.08 -12.62
C ALA A 222 -36.79 10.94 -13.01
N THR A 223 -36.55 10.28 -14.14
CA THR A 223 -35.17 10.05 -14.60
C THR A 223 -34.51 11.33 -15.12
N ALA A 224 -35.23 12.25 -15.71
CA ALA A 224 -34.71 13.59 -16.05
C ALA A 224 -34.31 14.39 -14.78
N ALA A 225 -34.94 14.15 -13.65
CA ALA A 225 -34.55 14.70 -12.34
C ALA A 225 -33.38 13.94 -11.69
N GLY A 226 -32.83 12.90 -12.35
CA GLY A 226 -31.71 12.11 -11.84
C GLY A 226 -32.11 10.99 -10.87
N ILE A 227 -33.41 10.69 -10.74
CA ILE A 227 -33.91 9.61 -9.89
C ILE A 227 -33.76 8.28 -10.61
N ILE A 228 -33.22 7.29 -9.90
CA ILE A 228 -33.04 5.93 -10.43
C ILE A 228 -34.32 5.15 -10.20
N ILE A 229 -34.73 4.36 -11.18
CA ILE A 229 -35.87 3.45 -11.08
C ILE A 229 -35.35 2.03 -11.13
N VAL A 230 -35.77 1.20 -10.19
CA VAL A 230 -35.49 -0.23 -10.19
C VAL A 230 -36.83 -0.95 -10.39
N VAL A 231 -36.89 -1.81 -11.42
CA VAL A 231 -38.12 -2.55 -11.76
C VAL A 231 -37.83 -4.05 -11.86
N SER A 232 -38.75 -4.89 -11.40
CA SER A 232 -38.64 -6.35 -11.51
C SER A 232 -38.76 -6.81 -12.98
N ALA A 233 -38.00 -7.85 -13.34
CA ALA A 233 -38.00 -8.39 -14.72
C ALA A 233 -39.27 -9.14 -15.10
N GLY A 234 -39.95 -9.74 -14.11
CA GLY A 234 -41.10 -10.66 -14.29
C GLY A 234 -40.76 -12.07 -13.77
N ASN A 235 -41.80 -12.88 -13.57
CA ASN A 235 -41.71 -14.21 -12.93
C ASN A 235 -42.29 -15.34 -13.81
N GLU A 236 -42.23 -15.21 -15.13
CA GLU A 236 -42.82 -16.14 -16.09
C GLU A 236 -41.84 -17.19 -16.58
N GLY A 237 -40.59 -17.27 -15.98
CA GLY A 237 -39.50 -18.15 -16.46
C GLY A 237 -39.82 -19.63 -16.51
N ASN A 238 -40.70 -20.12 -15.63
CA ASN A 238 -41.14 -21.53 -15.53
C ASN A 238 -42.60 -21.76 -15.95
N ASP A 239 -43.30 -20.73 -16.47
CA ASP A 239 -44.67 -20.89 -16.92
C ASP A 239 -44.78 -21.84 -18.09
N VAL A 240 -45.78 -22.76 -18.04
CA VAL A 240 -46.06 -23.72 -19.10
C VAL A 240 -46.57 -22.99 -20.36
N ALA A 241 -47.27 -21.90 -20.19
CA ALA A 241 -47.81 -21.06 -21.24
C ALA A 241 -47.68 -19.60 -20.85
N PRO A 242 -46.48 -19.05 -20.94
CA PRO A 242 -46.24 -17.68 -20.48
C PRO A 242 -47.00 -16.67 -21.36
N LYS A 243 -47.51 -15.60 -20.74
CA LYS A 243 -48.24 -14.52 -21.46
C LYS A 243 -47.32 -13.75 -22.43
N PHE A 244 -45.98 -13.84 -22.24
CA PHE A 244 -44.96 -13.22 -23.07
C PHE A 244 -43.62 -14.00 -22.96
N ASP A 245 -42.68 -13.67 -23.80
CA ASP A 245 -41.38 -14.39 -23.85
C ASP A 245 -40.57 -14.19 -22.55
N PRO A 246 -40.36 -15.24 -21.73
CA PRO A 246 -39.59 -15.16 -20.49
C PRO A 246 -38.06 -15.00 -20.69
N ASN A 247 -37.57 -15.15 -21.95
CA ASN A 247 -36.18 -14.83 -22.26
C ASN A 247 -35.89 -13.33 -22.34
N ASN A 248 -36.92 -12.49 -22.15
CA ASN A 248 -36.86 -11.05 -22.10
C ASN A 248 -37.56 -10.55 -20.83
N PRO A 249 -37.21 -9.36 -20.32
CA PRO A 249 -38.00 -8.73 -19.28
C PRO A 249 -39.44 -8.53 -19.72
N SER A 250 -40.37 -8.42 -18.76
CA SER A 250 -41.78 -8.21 -19.06
C SER A 250 -42.02 -6.97 -19.93
N PRO A 251 -43.09 -6.93 -20.77
CA PRO A 251 -43.38 -5.74 -21.58
C PRO A 251 -43.51 -4.46 -20.77
N PHE A 252 -44.00 -4.55 -19.52
CA PHE A 252 -44.03 -3.45 -18.59
C PHE A 252 -42.62 -2.93 -18.27
N ALA A 253 -41.68 -3.79 -17.85
CA ALA A 253 -40.32 -3.43 -17.53
C ALA A 253 -39.58 -2.85 -18.76
N GLN A 254 -39.81 -3.43 -19.96
CA GLN A 254 -39.26 -2.93 -21.23
C GLN A 254 -39.75 -1.49 -21.50
N ALA A 255 -41.02 -1.20 -21.28
CA ALA A 255 -41.59 0.13 -21.51
C ALA A 255 -41.03 1.19 -20.54
N LEU A 256 -40.83 0.81 -19.26
CA LEU A 256 -40.19 1.69 -18.28
C LEU A 256 -38.74 1.97 -18.68
N ALA A 257 -37.96 0.94 -19.06
CA ALA A 257 -36.59 1.08 -19.49
C ALA A 257 -36.45 2.02 -20.72
N ALA A 258 -37.35 1.84 -21.72
CA ALA A 258 -37.37 2.67 -22.93
C ALA A 258 -37.66 4.14 -22.65
N SER A 259 -38.36 4.44 -21.54
CA SER A 259 -38.76 5.81 -21.14
C SER A 259 -37.79 6.42 -20.11
N GLY A 260 -36.80 5.69 -19.66
CA GLY A 260 -36.08 5.97 -18.44
C GLY A 260 -34.69 6.63 -18.60
N ASN A 261 -34.39 7.21 -19.78
CA ASN A 261 -33.13 7.97 -20.01
C ASN A 261 -31.84 7.28 -19.52
N GLY A 262 -31.82 5.93 -19.52
CA GLY A 262 -30.71 5.14 -19.01
C GLY A 262 -30.61 5.05 -17.47
N LEU A 263 -31.62 5.52 -16.73
CA LEU A 263 -31.67 5.46 -15.26
C LEU A 263 -32.69 4.41 -14.73
N VAL A 264 -33.10 3.46 -15.58
CA VAL A 264 -33.90 2.31 -15.17
C VAL A 264 -33.00 1.09 -15.11
N ILE A 265 -32.98 0.41 -13.96
CA ILE A 265 -32.32 -0.89 -13.78
C ILE A 265 -33.40 -1.96 -13.69
N ILE A 266 -33.29 -2.99 -14.53
CA ILE A 266 -34.18 -4.15 -14.50
C ILE A 266 -33.53 -5.20 -13.59
N ALA A 267 -34.31 -5.76 -12.66
CA ALA A 267 -33.84 -6.74 -11.69
C ALA A 267 -34.29 -8.15 -12.07
N THR A 268 -33.35 -9.04 -12.41
CA THR A 268 -33.57 -10.48 -12.54
C THR A 268 -33.25 -11.18 -11.21
N SER A 269 -33.80 -12.39 -10.99
CA SER A 269 -33.63 -13.13 -9.75
C SER A 269 -32.58 -14.24 -9.88
N VAL A 270 -31.70 -14.34 -8.87
CA VAL A 270 -30.82 -15.48 -8.65
C VAL A 270 -31.10 -16.16 -7.32
N ASP A 271 -30.68 -17.43 -7.20
CA ASP A 271 -30.67 -18.19 -5.94
C ASP A 271 -29.41 -17.88 -5.10
N ASP A 272 -29.27 -18.55 -3.96
CA ASP A 272 -28.15 -18.43 -3.04
C ASP A 272 -26.78 -18.92 -3.61
N ASN A 273 -26.82 -19.71 -4.68
CA ASN A 273 -25.66 -20.16 -5.43
C ASN A 273 -25.30 -19.19 -6.58
N GLY A 274 -26.10 -18.15 -6.80
CA GLY A 274 -25.94 -17.20 -7.89
C GLY A 274 -26.43 -17.71 -9.24
N LEU A 275 -27.21 -18.78 -9.26
CA LEU A 275 -27.85 -19.29 -10.48
C LEU A 275 -29.16 -18.55 -10.73
N ILE A 276 -29.47 -18.27 -12.00
CA ILE A 276 -30.75 -17.64 -12.37
C ILE A 276 -31.92 -18.47 -11.84
N SER A 277 -32.84 -17.84 -11.13
CA SER A 277 -34.04 -18.52 -10.60
C SER A 277 -34.94 -19.01 -11.71
N ASN A 278 -35.52 -20.20 -11.57
CA ASN A 278 -36.32 -20.84 -12.62
C ASN A 278 -37.52 -19.98 -13.04
N PHE A 279 -38.10 -19.22 -12.11
CA PHE A 279 -39.25 -18.33 -12.37
C PHE A 279 -38.82 -17.01 -13.01
N SER A 280 -37.52 -16.59 -12.91
CA SER A 280 -37.13 -15.28 -13.35
C SER A 280 -37.16 -15.12 -14.86
N ASN A 281 -37.77 -14.03 -15.33
CA ASN A 281 -37.50 -13.57 -16.67
C ASN A 281 -36.01 -13.20 -16.78
N LYS A 282 -35.47 -13.36 -18.00
CA LYS A 282 -34.06 -13.12 -18.30
C LYS A 282 -33.80 -11.69 -18.78
N ALA A 283 -32.56 -11.28 -18.84
CA ALA A 283 -32.13 -9.95 -19.28
C ALA A 283 -32.46 -9.69 -20.79
N GLY A 284 -32.32 -10.70 -21.64
CA GLY A 284 -32.66 -10.67 -23.07
C GLY A 284 -32.11 -9.43 -23.79
N ILE A 285 -32.99 -8.78 -24.53
CA ILE A 285 -32.67 -7.58 -25.33
C ILE A 285 -32.22 -6.37 -24.50
N LEU A 286 -32.47 -6.37 -23.16
CA LEU A 286 -32.15 -5.28 -22.27
C LEU A 286 -30.95 -5.62 -21.34
N GLN A 287 -30.13 -6.55 -21.74
CA GLN A 287 -28.97 -7.01 -20.99
C GLN A 287 -28.03 -5.86 -20.52
N GLY A 288 -27.95 -4.75 -21.27
CA GLY A 288 -27.14 -3.59 -20.92
C GLY A 288 -27.62 -2.78 -19.71
N SER A 289 -28.91 -2.88 -19.36
CA SER A 289 -29.57 -2.19 -18.25
C SER A 289 -30.15 -3.15 -17.19
N THR A 290 -29.80 -4.44 -17.29
CA THR A 290 -30.24 -5.48 -16.35
C THR A 290 -29.12 -5.84 -15.38
N LEU A 291 -29.53 -6.03 -14.13
CA LEU A 291 -28.68 -6.47 -13.02
C LEU A 291 -29.41 -7.57 -12.25
N SER A 292 -28.74 -8.69 -12.02
CA SER A 292 -29.28 -9.78 -11.21
C SER A 292 -29.09 -9.53 -9.73
N ALA A 293 -30.05 -9.93 -8.89
CA ALA A 293 -29.90 -9.91 -7.46
C ALA A 293 -30.61 -11.10 -6.80
N LEU A 294 -30.29 -11.39 -5.54
CA LEU A 294 -30.93 -12.47 -4.78
C LEU A 294 -32.43 -12.23 -4.69
N GLY A 295 -33.24 -13.17 -5.12
CA GLY A 295 -34.70 -13.05 -5.08
C GLY A 295 -35.40 -14.41 -4.86
N GLN A 296 -34.62 -15.44 -4.53
CA GLN A 296 -35.16 -16.76 -4.19
C GLN A 296 -34.86 -17.06 -2.72
N SER A 297 -35.86 -17.63 -2.02
CA SER A 297 -35.80 -18.01 -0.59
C SER A 297 -35.48 -16.84 0.36
N ILE A 298 -36.02 -15.67 0.08
CA ILE A 298 -35.81 -14.47 0.91
C ILE A 298 -36.57 -14.59 2.23
N CYS A 299 -35.87 -14.51 3.33
CA CYS A 299 -36.40 -14.48 4.70
C CYS A 299 -36.98 -13.11 5.02
N CYS A 300 -38.06 -13.06 5.68
CA CYS A 300 -39.03 -14.06 6.12
C CYS A 300 -40.40 -13.41 6.16
N GLN A 301 -41.50 -14.24 6.12
CA GLN A 301 -42.83 -13.76 6.42
C GLN A 301 -42.93 -13.39 7.91
N TYR A 302 -43.59 -12.28 8.21
CA TYR A 302 -43.87 -11.86 9.58
C TYR A 302 -45.34 -12.13 9.97
N GLN A 303 -45.52 -12.44 11.26
CA GLN A 303 -46.82 -12.53 11.91
C GLN A 303 -46.69 -11.87 13.29
N ASN A 304 -47.62 -10.99 13.61
CA ASN A 304 -47.59 -10.21 14.85
C ASN A 304 -46.25 -9.46 15.04
N ASP A 305 -45.77 -8.83 13.97
CA ASP A 305 -44.58 -8.02 13.92
C ASP A 305 -43.26 -8.77 14.27
N THR A 306 -43.21 -10.09 14.06
CA THR A 306 -42.00 -10.95 14.23
C THR A 306 -41.98 -12.03 13.16
N ILE A 307 -40.81 -12.66 12.92
CA ILE A 307 -40.69 -13.76 11.97
C ILE A 307 -41.66 -14.89 12.31
N TYR A 308 -42.52 -15.24 11.36
CA TYR A 308 -43.47 -16.34 11.49
C TYR A 308 -42.76 -17.68 11.47
N ARG A 309 -42.90 -18.44 12.56
CA ARG A 309 -42.32 -19.76 12.75
C ARG A 309 -43.42 -20.79 12.91
N PHE A 310 -43.26 -21.95 12.23
CA PHE A 310 -44.20 -23.06 12.39
C PHE A 310 -43.43 -24.38 12.53
N ASP A 311 -44.00 -25.30 13.30
CA ASP A 311 -43.36 -26.61 13.51
C ASP A 311 -44.00 -27.65 12.57
N GLN A 312 -43.13 -28.39 11.87
CA GLN A 312 -43.54 -29.49 11.02
C GLN A 312 -42.56 -30.67 11.24
N ASN A 313 -43.11 -31.84 11.59
CA ASN A 313 -42.34 -33.06 11.86
C ASN A 313 -41.24 -32.89 12.94
N GLY A 314 -41.46 -32.03 13.96
CA GLY A 314 -40.52 -31.77 15.04
C GLY A 314 -39.37 -30.85 14.67
N GLN A 315 -39.45 -30.19 13.52
CA GLN A 315 -38.51 -29.13 13.08
C GLN A 315 -39.25 -27.81 12.94
N THR A 316 -38.57 -26.74 13.35
CA THR A 316 -39.11 -25.36 13.21
C THR A 316 -38.70 -24.80 11.85
N PHE A 317 -39.65 -24.31 11.09
CA PHE A 317 -39.45 -23.69 9.78
C PHE A 317 -39.92 -22.24 9.81
N VAL A 318 -39.40 -21.44 8.84
CA VAL A 318 -39.88 -20.10 8.50
C VAL A 318 -40.43 -20.12 7.08
N ARG A 319 -41.32 -19.21 6.76
CA ARG A 319 -41.75 -19.00 5.38
C ARG A 319 -40.87 -17.97 4.70
N VAL A 320 -40.46 -18.28 3.48
CA VAL A 320 -39.58 -17.45 2.63
C VAL A 320 -40.36 -17.05 1.37
N PHE A 321 -39.86 -16.01 0.72
CA PHE A 321 -40.43 -15.44 -0.48
C PHE A 321 -39.57 -15.73 -1.72
N ASN A 322 -40.19 -15.82 -2.88
CA ASN A 322 -39.57 -15.97 -4.19
C ASN A 322 -40.17 -14.97 -5.16
N GLY A 323 -39.31 -14.29 -5.94
CA GLY A 323 -39.76 -13.37 -6.96
C GLY A 323 -38.68 -12.36 -7.34
N THR A 324 -38.70 -11.91 -8.60
CA THR A 324 -37.90 -10.73 -9.03
C THR A 324 -38.31 -9.48 -8.25
N SER A 325 -39.51 -9.50 -7.62
CA SER A 325 -40.01 -8.51 -6.68
C SER A 325 -39.12 -8.33 -5.45
N PHE A 326 -38.32 -9.36 -5.08
CA PHE A 326 -37.37 -9.31 -3.96
C PHE A 326 -35.93 -9.03 -4.42
N SER A 327 -35.66 -9.16 -5.72
CA SER A 327 -34.37 -8.76 -6.31
C SER A 327 -34.28 -7.23 -6.50
N ALA A 328 -35.35 -6.61 -6.98
CA ALA A 328 -35.41 -5.17 -7.20
C ALA A 328 -35.08 -4.35 -5.93
N PRO A 329 -35.65 -4.65 -4.74
CA PRO A 329 -35.36 -3.92 -3.50
C PRO A 329 -33.93 -4.08 -3.03
N GLN A 330 -33.23 -5.17 -3.32
CA GLN A 330 -31.80 -5.32 -3.04
C GLN A 330 -30.99 -4.24 -3.78
N ILE A 331 -31.31 -4.04 -5.06
CA ILE A 331 -30.64 -3.04 -5.91
C ILE A 331 -31.02 -1.62 -5.45
N ALA A 332 -32.30 -1.38 -5.11
CA ALA A 332 -32.76 -0.08 -4.61
C ALA A 332 -32.06 0.30 -3.30
N GLY A 333 -31.87 -0.68 -2.41
CA GLY A 333 -31.07 -0.52 -1.19
C GLY A 333 -29.61 -0.16 -1.49
N ALA A 334 -28.98 -0.83 -2.46
CA ALA A 334 -27.60 -0.53 -2.88
C ALA A 334 -27.48 0.90 -3.45
N VAL A 335 -28.45 1.36 -4.23
CA VAL A 335 -28.51 2.76 -4.69
C VAL A 335 -28.56 3.72 -3.49
N ALA A 336 -29.38 3.42 -2.48
CA ALA A 336 -29.48 4.27 -1.29
C ALA A 336 -28.19 4.33 -0.48
N LEU A 337 -27.45 3.21 -0.36
CA LEU A 337 -26.14 3.18 0.28
C LEU A 337 -25.12 4.06 -0.46
N LEU A 338 -25.03 3.93 -1.79
CA LEU A 338 -24.11 4.71 -2.63
C LEU A 338 -24.47 6.21 -2.61
N ALA A 339 -25.75 6.55 -2.68
CA ALA A 339 -26.21 7.94 -2.64
C ALA A 339 -25.90 8.64 -1.30
N GLN A 340 -25.94 7.91 -0.19
CA GLN A 340 -25.52 8.42 1.12
C GLN A 340 -24.00 8.59 1.20
N ALA A 341 -23.26 7.55 0.84
CA ALA A 341 -21.80 7.53 1.01
C ALA A 341 -21.09 8.54 0.08
N PHE A 342 -21.64 8.73 -1.12
CA PHE A 342 -21.05 9.55 -2.18
C PHE A 342 -22.09 10.53 -2.75
N PRO A 343 -22.45 11.58 -1.99
CA PRO A 343 -23.55 12.48 -2.34
C PRO A 343 -23.31 13.30 -3.63
N SER A 344 -22.09 13.39 -4.10
CA SER A 344 -21.73 14.03 -5.36
C SER A 344 -22.06 13.21 -6.61
N LEU A 345 -22.32 11.90 -6.46
CA LEU A 345 -22.65 11.04 -7.59
C LEU A 345 -24.01 11.39 -8.19
N THR A 346 -24.06 11.56 -9.50
CA THR A 346 -25.31 11.65 -10.26
C THR A 346 -26.00 10.28 -10.34
N GLY A 347 -27.30 10.27 -10.65
CA GLY A 347 -28.02 9.01 -10.90
C GLY A 347 -27.34 8.14 -11.97
N ALA A 348 -26.89 8.76 -13.06
CA ALA A 348 -26.19 8.07 -14.14
C ALA A 348 -24.87 7.44 -13.69
N GLN A 349 -24.13 8.12 -12.83
CA GLN A 349 -22.89 7.57 -12.26
C GLN A 349 -23.16 6.38 -11.34
N ILE A 350 -24.22 6.45 -10.51
CA ILE A 350 -24.59 5.32 -9.62
C ILE A 350 -25.04 4.12 -10.46
N VAL A 351 -25.90 4.31 -11.47
CA VAL A 351 -26.32 3.23 -12.38
C VAL A 351 -25.11 2.61 -13.08
N ASN A 352 -24.25 3.43 -13.70
CA ASN A 352 -23.06 2.93 -14.36
C ASN A 352 -22.12 2.19 -13.41
N LEU A 353 -21.96 2.69 -12.18
CA LEU A 353 -21.13 2.07 -11.15
C LEU A 353 -21.68 0.69 -10.76
N LEU A 354 -22.97 0.55 -10.47
CA LEU A 354 -23.61 -0.72 -10.14
C LEU A 354 -23.49 -1.75 -11.28
N LEU A 355 -23.74 -1.30 -12.52
CA LEU A 355 -23.66 -2.17 -13.69
C LEU A 355 -22.23 -2.61 -14.04
N THR A 356 -21.21 -1.75 -13.78
CA THR A 356 -19.81 -2.06 -14.09
C THR A 356 -19.08 -2.79 -12.97
N SER A 357 -19.54 -2.66 -11.73
CA SER A 357 -19.02 -3.38 -10.57
C SER A 357 -19.69 -4.72 -10.33
N ALA A 358 -20.74 -5.08 -11.07
CA ALA A 358 -21.42 -6.35 -10.95
C ALA A 358 -20.45 -7.54 -11.01
N ARG A 359 -20.76 -8.58 -10.24
CA ARG A 359 -20.02 -9.85 -10.32
C ARG A 359 -20.48 -10.59 -11.57
N ASP A 360 -19.56 -10.84 -12.49
CA ASP A 360 -19.80 -11.56 -13.73
C ASP A 360 -20.42 -12.94 -13.47
N ALA A 361 -21.44 -13.30 -14.23
CA ALA A 361 -22.16 -14.57 -14.11
C ALA A 361 -22.69 -14.96 -15.49
N GLY A 362 -22.75 -16.27 -15.78
CA GLY A 362 -23.10 -16.77 -17.09
C GLY A 362 -21.93 -16.73 -18.08
N ASP A 363 -22.19 -16.29 -19.30
CA ASP A 363 -21.15 -16.07 -20.31
C ASP A 363 -20.29 -14.83 -19.92
N PRO A 364 -18.98 -14.84 -20.19
CA PRO A 364 -18.12 -13.73 -19.78
C PRO A 364 -18.58 -12.37 -20.31
N GLY A 365 -18.74 -11.40 -19.38
CA GLY A 365 -19.19 -10.05 -19.69
C GLY A 365 -20.68 -9.85 -19.60
N THR A 366 -21.28 -9.12 -20.55
CA THR A 366 -22.72 -8.88 -20.57
C THR A 366 -23.44 -9.95 -21.34
N ASP A 367 -24.39 -10.64 -20.76
CA ASP A 367 -25.11 -11.74 -21.41
C ASP A 367 -26.66 -11.62 -21.31
N ALA A 368 -27.38 -12.44 -22.09
CA ALA A 368 -28.82 -12.38 -22.17
C ALA A 368 -29.56 -13.03 -20.99
N ILE A 369 -28.87 -13.66 -20.04
CA ILE A 369 -29.47 -14.28 -18.84
C ILE A 369 -29.35 -13.38 -17.65
N TYR A 370 -28.12 -13.01 -17.27
CA TYR A 370 -27.82 -12.23 -16.07
C TYR A 370 -27.70 -10.72 -16.30
N GLY A 371 -27.68 -10.29 -17.57
CA GLY A 371 -27.44 -8.90 -17.93
C GLY A 371 -25.97 -8.50 -17.70
N ARG A 372 -25.75 -7.54 -16.82
CA ARG A 372 -24.42 -7.07 -16.43
C ARG A 372 -23.75 -7.93 -15.35
N GLY A 373 -24.49 -8.95 -14.85
CA GLY A 373 -24.05 -9.82 -13.79
C GLY A 373 -24.86 -9.62 -12.50
N ILE A 374 -24.34 -10.14 -11.38
CA ILE A 374 -24.97 -10.12 -10.07
C ILE A 374 -24.52 -8.89 -9.28
N LEU A 375 -25.45 -8.19 -8.61
CA LEU A 375 -25.16 -7.06 -7.73
C LEU A 375 -24.02 -7.39 -6.74
N ASP A 376 -22.99 -6.53 -6.70
CA ASP A 376 -21.86 -6.63 -5.80
C ASP A 376 -21.60 -5.25 -5.14
N ILE A 377 -22.12 -5.08 -3.93
CA ILE A 377 -22.02 -3.83 -3.18
C ILE A 377 -20.57 -3.59 -2.74
N ALA A 378 -19.83 -4.64 -2.41
CA ALA A 378 -18.44 -4.51 -1.99
C ALA A 378 -17.57 -3.94 -3.12
N ARG A 379 -17.74 -4.45 -4.36
CA ARG A 379 -17.05 -3.92 -5.55
C ARG A 379 -17.53 -2.53 -5.93
N ALA A 380 -18.83 -2.24 -5.77
CA ALA A 380 -19.37 -0.91 -6.01
C ALA A 380 -18.78 0.15 -5.05
N PHE A 381 -18.44 -0.21 -3.83
CA PHE A 381 -17.79 0.65 -2.85
C PHE A 381 -16.26 0.71 -2.99
N ALA A 382 -15.65 -0.17 -3.75
CA ALA A 382 -14.21 -0.09 -4.02
C ALA A 382 -13.87 1.07 -4.98
N PRO A 383 -12.66 1.66 -4.88
CA PRO A 383 -12.20 2.66 -5.85
C PRO A 383 -12.21 2.12 -7.27
N SER A 384 -12.66 2.92 -8.24
CA SER A 384 -12.82 2.53 -9.65
C SER A 384 -12.03 3.43 -10.59
N GLY A 385 -11.35 2.82 -11.55
CA GLY A 385 -10.56 3.53 -12.56
C GLY A 385 -9.26 4.12 -11.99
N THR A 386 -8.80 5.21 -12.60
CA THR A 386 -7.57 5.89 -12.18
C THR A 386 -7.81 6.65 -10.88
N THR A 387 -6.92 6.43 -9.90
CA THR A 387 -6.96 7.16 -8.62
C THR A 387 -5.89 8.24 -8.58
N THR A 388 -6.23 9.39 -7.99
CA THR A 388 -5.34 10.54 -7.83
C THR A 388 -5.34 11.03 -6.39
N LEU A 389 -4.22 11.62 -5.92
CA LEU A 389 -4.23 12.36 -4.65
C LEU A 389 -5.24 13.51 -4.74
N SER A 390 -6.17 13.57 -3.78
CA SER A 390 -7.21 14.60 -3.72
C SER A 390 -6.61 16.01 -3.84
N GLY A 391 -7.25 16.85 -4.64
CA GLY A 391 -6.79 18.23 -4.91
C GLY A 391 -5.52 18.33 -5.77
N THR A 392 -5.07 17.23 -6.39
CA THR A 392 -3.92 17.19 -7.30
C THR A 392 -4.20 16.35 -8.54
N THR A 393 -3.32 16.40 -9.54
CA THR A 393 -3.35 15.51 -10.71
C THR A 393 -2.43 14.30 -10.55
N THR A 394 -1.86 14.09 -9.38
CA THR A 394 -0.87 13.04 -9.15
C THR A 394 -1.54 11.68 -9.03
N VAL A 395 -1.26 10.79 -9.95
CA VAL A 395 -1.80 9.43 -9.98
C VAL A 395 -1.16 8.59 -8.85
N VAL A 396 -2.00 7.87 -8.12
CA VAL A 396 -1.62 6.90 -7.09
C VAL A 396 -2.24 5.57 -7.45
N ALA A 397 -1.44 4.59 -7.82
CA ALA A 397 -1.97 3.25 -8.04
C ALA A 397 -2.20 2.53 -6.68
N LEU A 398 -3.24 1.71 -6.55
CA LEU A 398 -3.69 1.11 -5.29
C LEU A 398 -2.83 -0.08 -4.81
N GLY A 399 -1.93 -0.59 -5.64
CA GLY A 399 -1.10 -1.75 -5.35
C GLY A 399 0.38 -1.40 -5.29
N GLY A 400 1.01 -1.43 -4.10
CA GLY A 400 2.45 -1.52 -3.95
C GLY A 400 3.28 -0.29 -4.36
N ASN A 401 2.90 0.93 -3.99
CA ASN A 401 3.40 2.15 -4.62
C ASN A 401 4.21 3.11 -3.78
N GLY A 402 4.48 2.82 -2.53
CA GLY A 402 5.28 3.69 -1.68
C GLY A 402 6.72 3.85 -2.16
N GLY A 403 7.25 2.83 -2.83
CA GLY A 403 8.64 2.75 -3.28
C GLY A 403 9.42 1.63 -2.60
N THR A 404 10.73 1.63 -2.81
CA THR A 404 11.64 0.65 -2.20
C THR A 404 12.73 1.37 -1.41
N THR A 405 12.86 1.03 -0.12
CA THR A 405 13.92 1.56 0.75
C THR A 405 15.25 0.89 0.46
N SER A 406 16.35 1.53 0.88
CA SER A 406 17.71 1.03 0.71
C SER A 406 18.29 0.48 2.02
N GLY A 407 19.49 -0.13 1.95
CA GLY A 407 20.19 -0.67 3.11
C GLY A 407 20.30 0.28 4.31
N PRO A 408 20.69 1.56 4.16
CA PRO A 408 20.76 2.52 5.27
C PRO A 408 19.43 2.77 6.00
N MET A 409 18.30 2.47 5.37
CA MET A 409 16.95 2.64 5.89
C MET A 409 16.36 1.35 6.49
N GLY A 410 17.03 0.21 6.31
CA GLY A 410 16.70 -1.09 6.93
C GLY A 410 15.22 -1.42 6.96
N ASP A 411 14.72 -1.69 8.17
CA ASP A 411 13.35 -2.15 8.47
C ASP A 411 12.26 -1.05 8.46
N VAL A 412 12.57 0.17 7.99
CA VAL A 412 11.60 1.28 7.98
C VAL A 412 10.28 0.93 7.28
N ALA A 413 10.34 0.21 6.18
CA ALA A 413 9.14 -0.23 5.46
C ALA A 413 8.26 -1.21 6.26
N MET A 414 8.79 -1.82 7.32
CA MET A 414 8.07 -2.70 8.23
C MET A 414 7.61 -1.98 9.50
N SER A 415 8.01 -0.72 9.69
CA SER A 415 7.63 0.08 10.85
C SER A 415 6.23 0.62 10.68
N ASN A 416 5.19 0.04 11.07
CA ASN A 416 3.78 0.47 10.99
C ASN A 416 3.56 1.99 11.27
N GLN A 417 4.17 2.87 10.47
CA GLN A 417 3.96 4.32 10.54
C GLN A 417 2.92 4.68 9.48
N PRO A 418 1.66 4.93 9.85
CA PRO A 418 0.62 5.23 8.87
C PRO A 418 0.89 6.56 8.18
N LEU A 419 0.89 6.55 6.86
CA LEU A 419 0.98 7.74 6.01
C LEU A 419 -0.36 7.95 5.31
N ASN A 420 -1.40 8.27 6.10
CA ASN A 420 -2.76 8.39 5.62
C ASN A 420 -2.93 9.62 4.71
N ALA A 421 -3.55 9.39 3.57
CA ALA A 421 -3.90 10.42 2.59
C ALA A 421 -5.28 10.12 1.98
N VAL A 422 -5.94 11.15 1.45
CA VAL A 422 -7.19 11.01 0.72
C VAL A 422 -6.89 10.95 -0.78
N ILE A 423 -7.42 9.94 -1.44
CA ILE A 423 -7.40 9.80 -2.90
C ILE A 423 -8.82 9.98 -3.46
N LEU A 424 -8.90 10.41 -4.71
CA LEU A 424 -10.13 10.42 -5.49
C LEU A 424 -10.02 9.39 -6.61
N ASP A 425 -11.10 8.65 -6.85
CA ASP A 425 -11.21 7.76 -7.98
C ASP A 425 -11.77 8.49 -9.24
N SER A 426 -11.99 7.75 -10.34
CA SER A 426 -12.49 8.34 -11.59
C SER A 426 -13.91 8.91 -11.51
N TYR A 427 -14.67 8.59 -10.44
CA TYR A 427 -15.99 9.15 -10.16
C TYR A 427 -15.93 10.35 -9.18
N GLY A 428 -14.74 10.73 -8.72
CA GLY A 428 -14.55 11.77 -7.69
C GLY A 428 -14.94 11.30 -6.28
N ARG A 429 -14.96 9.99 -6.02
CA ARG A 429 -15.22 9.44 -4.70
C ARG A 429 -13.94 9.44 -3.87
N ALA A 430 -14.03 9.91 -2.64
CA ALA A 430 -12.90 10.03 -1.73
C ALA A 430 -12.70 8.74 -0.92
N TYR A 431 -11.43 8.32 -0.80
CA TYR A 431 -11.03 7.16 -0.02
C TYR A 431 -9.78 7.47 0.79
N ASP A 432 -9.74 6.96 2.01
CA ASP A 432 -8.52 6.97 2.82
C ASP A 432 -7.59 5.84 2.37
N ILE A 433 -6.31 6.18 2.18
CA ILE A 433 -5.26 5.21 1.85
C ILE A 433 -4.06 5.43 2.76
N ASP A 434 -3.45 4.35 3.22
CA ASP A 434 -2.13 4.40 3.82
C ASP A 434 -1.03 4.21 2.75
N LEU A 435 -0.40 5.31 2.40
CA LEU A 435 0.68 5.34 1.39
C LEU A 435 1.96 4.61 1.86
N ALA A 436 2.14 4.42 3.16
CA ALA A 436 3.29 3.70 3.71
C ALA A 436 3.15 2.18 3.54
N HIS A 437 1.92 1.67 3.41
CA HIS A 437 1.67 0.24 3.19
C HIS A 437 2.29 -0.29 1.88
N GLY A 438 2.52 0.59 0.91
CA GLY A 438 3.19 0.27 -0.36
C GLY A 438 4.72 0.42 -0.34
N LEU A 439 5.35 0.70 0.81
CA LEU A 439 6.80 0.72 0.92
C LEU A 439 7.36 -0.70 1.03
N ASN A 440 8.32 -1.02 0.17
CA ASN A 440 9.03 -2.28 0.20
C ASN A 440 10.42 -2.09 0.83
N ALA A 441 10.83 -3.01 1.69
CA ALA A 441 12.19 -3.05 2.20
C ALA A 441 13.09 -3.86 1.26
N THR A 442 14.30 -3.37 1.02
CA THR A 442 15.35 -4.21 0.41
C THR A 442 15.80 -5.24 1.43
N ALA A 443 15.44 -6.50 1.23
CA ALA A 443 15.81 -7.59 2.13
C ALA A 443 17.35 -7.68 2.31
N PRO A 444 17.84 -7.97 3.52
CA PRO A 444 19.26 -8.19 3.74
C PRO A 444 19.73 -9.38 2.90
N ARG A 445 20.84 -9.17 2.18
CA ARG A 445 21.42 -10.23 1.34
C ARG A 445 22.53 -10.93 2.08
N LEU A 446 22.67 -12.22 1.83
CA LEU A 446 23.86 -12.99 2.17
C LEU A 446 25.02 -12.44 1.34
N LYS A 447 25.97 -11.75 1.96
CA LYS A 447 27.09 -11.09 1.25
C LYS A 447 28.07 -12.07 0.58
N LEU A 448 28.05 -13.34 0.97
CA LEU A 448 28.94 -14.36 0.38
C LEU A 448 28.48 -14.86 -1.00
N THR A 449 27.20 -14.80 -1.33
CA THR A 449 26.70 -15.32 -2.61
C THR A 449 27.40 -14.71 -3.82
N PRO A 450 27.64 -13.39 -3.92
CA PRO A 450 28.41 -12.81 -5.02
C PRO A 450 29.89 -13.24 -5.06
N ALA A 451 30.51 -13.50 -3.90
CA ALA A 451 31.90 -13.94 -3.82
C ALA A 451 32.09 -15.38 -4.31
N LEU A 452 31.11 -16.24 -4.14
CA LEU A 452 31.14 -17.64 -4.58
C LEU A 452 30.89 -17.80 -6.08
N VAL A 453 30.26 -16.84 -6.73
CA VAL A 453 29.86 -16.91 -8.17
C VAL A 453 30.87 -16.22 -9.09
N ASN A 454 31.93 -15.60 -8.55
CA ASN A 454 32.85 -14.79 -9.35
C ASN A 454 33.86 -15.65 -10.10
N GLN A 455 33.67 -15.80 -11.42
CA GLN A 455 34.59 -16.49 -12.35
C GLN A 455 35.56 -15.53 -13.08
N GLY A 456 35.80 -14.34 -12.52
CA GLY A 456 36.73 -13.37 -13.11
C GLY A 456 38.20 -13.75 -12.86
N ARG A 457 39.05 -13.55 -13.87
CA ARG A 457 40.48 -13.63 -13.74
C ARG A 457 41.09 -12.23 -13.77
N SER A 458 42.09 -11.97 -12.95
CA SER A 458 42.73 -10.66 -12.86
C SER A 458 44.22 -10.77 -13.06
N VAL A 459 44.79 -9.70 -13.60
CA VAL A 459 46.25 -9.51 -13.74
C VAL A 459 46.62 -8.15 -13.21
N SER A 460 47.76 -8.09 -12.55
CA SER A 460 48.44 -6.82 -12.25
C SER A 460 49.88 -6.85 -12.76
N MET A 461 50.34 -5.76 -13.35
CA MET A 461 51.68 -5.55 -13.80
C MET A 461 52.17 -4.23 -13.23
N ALA A 462 53.37 -4.22 -12.66
CA ALA A 462 54.01 -3.02 -12.18
C ALA A 462 55.37 -2.86 -12.85
N GLN A 463 55.60 -1.67 -13.43
CA GLN A 463 56.88 -1.30 -13.99
C GLN A 463 57.27 0.11 -13.51
N GLY A 464 58.33 0.19 -12.72
CA GLY A 464 58.73 1.45 -12.11
C GLY A 464 57.63 2.00 -11.18
N THR A 465 57.12 3.17 -11.48
CA THR A 465 56.04 3.85 -10.71
C THR A 465 54.66 3.62 -11.28
N THR A 466 54.52 2.82 -12.35
CA THR A 466 53.24 2.57 -13.01
C THR A 466 52.74 1.16 -12.68
N GLU A 467 51.50 1.05 -12.23
CA GLU A 467 50.79 -0.20 -11.98
C GLU A 467 49.54 -0.25 -12.86
N ILE A 468 49.37 -1.33 -13.60
CA ILE A 468 48.18 -1.62 -14.37
C ILE A 468 47.57 -2.91 -13.82
N ALA A 469 46.27 -2.88 -13.46
CA ALA A 469 45.57 -4.06 -13.01
C ALA A 469 44.18 -4.12 -13.67
N PHE A 470 43.79 -5.31 -14.13
CA PHE A 470 42.47 -5.51 -14.70
C PHE A 470 41.92 -6.91 -14.45
N SER A 471 40.62 -7.04 -14.43
CA SER A 471 39.90 -8.30 -14.35
C SER A 471 39.10 -8.50 -15.62
N ILE A 472 39.06 -9.74 -16.09
CA ILE A 472 38.28 -10.16 -17.24
C ILE A 472 37.47 -11.39 -16.89
N GLY A 473 36.35 -11.58 -17.59
CA GLY A 473 35.47 -12.75 -17.43
C GLY A 473 34.57 -12.95 -18.60
N ALA A 474 33.99 -14.13 -18.72
CA ALA A 474 32.91 -14.43 -19.63
C ALA A 474 31.57 -14.11 -18.97
N GLY A 475 30.74 -13.24 -19.56
CA GLY A 475 29.42 -12.89 -19.03
C GLY A 475 29.32 -11.53 -18.34
N ASP A 476 28.12 -11.21 -17.84
CA ASP A 476 27.80 -9.93 -17.19
C ASP A 476 27.99 -9.96 -15.66
N SER A 477 29.07 -10.53 -15.15
CA SER A 477 29.32 -10.49 -13.71
C SER A 477 29.71 -9.08 -13.26
N SER A 478 28.97 -8.54 -12.29
CA SER A 478 29.15 -7.19 -11.78
C SER A 478 30.22 -7.05 -10.69
N ASN A 479 30.74 -8.16 -10.18
CA ASN A 479 31.65 -8.21 -9.04
C ASN A 479 33.03 -8.71 -9.47
N ALA A 480 33.83 -7.83 -10.08
CA ALA A 480 35.20 -8.16 -10.46
C ALA A 480 36.19 -7.89 -9.32
N GLN A 481 36.92 -8.89 -8.91
CA GLN A 481 38.14 -8.75 -8.12
C GLN A 481 39.36 -8.97 -9.02
N LEU A 482 40.48 -8.26 -8.75
CA LEU A 482 41.72 -8.42 -9.49
C LEU A 482 42.43 -9.73 -9.09
N ALA A 483 42.54 -10.67 -10.00
CA ALA A 483 43.26 -11.94 -9.85
C ALA A 483 44.16 -12.19 -11.10
N PRO A 484 45.27 -12.95 -11.02
CA PRO A 484 46.17 -13.22 -12.16
C PRO A 484 45.43 -13.78 -13.38
N LEU A 485 45.86 -13.36 -14.57
CA LEU A 485 45.18 -13.63 -15.83
C LEU A 485 45.96 -14.68 -16.65
N ASN A 486 45.41 -15.88 -16.78
CA ASN A 486 45.82 -16.87 -17.77
C ASN A 486 44.59 -17.35 -18.54
N LEU A 487 44.46 -16.91 -19.80
CA LEU A 487 43.35 -17.25 -20.68
C LEU A 487 43.78 -18.25 -21.74
N SER A 488 42.97 -19.27 -21.95
CA SER A 488 43.06 -20.11 -23.14
C SER A 488 42.68 -19.32 -24.41
N SER A 489 43.10 -19.74 -25.58
CA SER A 489 42.74 -19.07 -26.84
C SER A 489 41.26 -18.96 -27.11
N GLY A 490 40.42 -19.89 -26.60
CA GLY A 490 38.99 -19.83 -26.71
C GLY A 490 38.33 -18.83 -25.75
N GLU A 491 38.93 -18.59 -24.58
CA GLU A 491 38.48 -17.58 -23.62
C GLU A 491 38.86 -16.17 -24.06
N GLN A 492 40.02 -15.99 -24.73
CA GLN A 492 40.48 -14.70 -25.25
C GLN A 492 39.47 -14.06 -26.22
N SER A 493 38.82 -14.85 -27.06
CA SER A 493 37.85 -14.35 -28.04
C SER A 493 36.52 -13.88 -27.39
N LYS A 494 36.24 -14.33 -26.19
CA LYS A 494 35.00 -14.00 -25.42
C LYS A 494 35.28 -13.11 -24.22
N ALA A 495 36.54 -12.78 -23.95
CA ALA A 495 36.97 -12.03 -22.80
C ALA A 495 36.58 -10.56 -22.90
N ARG A 496 36.03 -10.01 -21.83
CA ARG A 496 35.80 -8.59 -21.68
C ARG A 496 36.35 -8.10 -20.33
N ILE A 497 36.80 -6.85 -20.31
CA ILE A 497 37.31 -6.22 -19.09
C ILE A 497 36.14 -6.04 -18.13
N LEU A 498 36.19 -6.71 -16.98
CA LEU A 498 35.18 -6.57 -15.90
C LEU A 498 35.48 -5.35 -15.02
N ALA A 499 36.76 -5.09 -14.73
CA ALA A 499 37.25 -3.93 -14.01
C ALA A 499 38.70 -3.67 -14.39
N GLY A 500 39.14 -2.42 -14.29
CA GLY A 500 40.53 -2.07 -14.57
C GLY A 500 40.98 -0.86 -13.77
N ARG A 501 42.27 -0.82 -13.43
CA ARG A 501 42.91 0.31 -12.77
C ARG A 501 44.30 0.57 -13.39
N VAL A 502 44.59 1.84 -13.62
CA VAL A 502 45.92 2.33 -13.96
C VAL A 502 46.33 3.34 -12.91
N SER A 503 47.45 3.12 -12.25
CA SER A 503 48.00 4.06 -11.27
C SER A 503 49.44 4.39 -11.66
N ALA A 504 49.82 5.66 -11.64
CA ALA A 504 51.16 6.09 -11.95
C ALA A 504 51.58 7.34 -11.17
N ALA A 505 52.86 7.53 -10.98
CA ALA A 505 53.44 8.77 -10.51
C ALA A 505 53.73 9.70 -11.71
N ILE A 506 53.21 10.91 -11.65
CA ILE A 506 53.50 12.00 -12.58
C ILE A 506 54.83 12.69 -12.18
N SER A 507 55.01 12.84 -10.87
CA SER A 507 56.22 13.40 -10.28
C SER A 507 56.53 12.69 -8.94
N ARG A 508 57.61 13.13 -8.24
CA ARG A 508 57.90 12.59 -6.90
C ARG A 508 56.78 12.82 -5.90
N ASP A 509 56.01 13.91 -6.08
CA ASP A 509 54.96 14.37 -5.16
C ASP A 509 53.57 14.15 -5.68
N THR A 510 53.38 13.76 -6.96
CA THR A 510 52.11 13.65 -7.61
C THR A 510 51.86 12.26 -8.15
N ARG A 511 50.76 11.63 -7.72
CA ARG A 511 50.28 10.32 -8.19
C ARG A 511 48.83 10.40 -8.62
N PHE A 512 48.48 9.64 -9.63
CA PHE A 512 47.06 9.51 -10.03
C PHE A 512 46.64 8.04 -10.14
N SER A 513 45.32 7.82 -10.14
CA SER A 513 44.72 6.53 -10.43
C SER A 513 43.46 6.73 -11.26
N LEU A 514 43.35 5.97 -12.34
CA LEU A 514 42.17 5.90 -13.21
C LEU A 514 41.56 4.51 -13.04
N GLY A 515 40.24 4.42 -12.89
CA GLY A 515 39.50 3.17 -12.71
C GLY A 515 38.29 3.05 -13.64
N ILE A 516 38.07 1.85 -14.14
CA ILE A 516 36.86 1.44 -14.83
C ILE A 516 36.21 0.34 -13.99
N ARG A 517 34.92 0.53 -13.64
CA ARG A 517 34.20 -0.35 -12.73
C ARG A 517 34.86 -0.55 -11.35
N GLN A 518 35.60 0.45 -10.92
CA GLN A 518 36.22 0.54 -9.59
C GLN A 518 35.76 1.79 -8.84
N ALA A 519 35.52 1.67 -7.55
CA ALA A 519 35.16 2.79 -6.71
C ALA A 519 36.35 3.71 -6.44
N ALA A 520 36.12 5.03 -6.51
CA ALA A 520 37.13 6.04 -6.23
C ALA A 520 37.70 5.93 -4.80
N ALA A 521 36.87 5.54 -3.82
CA ALA A 521 37.30 5.38 -2.41
C ALA A 521 38.47 4.39 -2.25
N GLY A 522 38.47 3.28 -2.99
CA GLY A 522 39.60 2.32 -3.00
C GLY A 522 40.89 2.90 -3.59
N GLN A 523 40.76 3.72 -4.65
CA GLN A 523 41.91 4.41 -5.27
C GLN A 523 42.47 5.49 -4.32
N VAL A 524 41.59 6.27 -3.68
CA VAL A 524 42.01 7.26 -2.68
C VAL A 524 42.78 6.61 -1.54
N ALA A 525 42.25 5.50 -0.99
CA ALA A 525 42.93 4.77 0.09
C ALA A 525 44.28 4.23 -0.33
N ALA A 526 44.41 3.71 -1.55
CA ALA A 526 45.68 3.23 -2.10
C ALA A 526 46.71 4.38 -2.30
N LEU A 527 46.27 5.52 -2.86
CA LEU A 527 47.13 6.70 -3.06
C LEU A 527 47.61 7.32 -1.74
N GLN A 528 46.76 7.25 -0.67
CA GLN A 528 47.10 7.71 0.67
C GLN A 528 47.99 6.70 1.44
N GLY A 529 48.23 5.50 0.90
CA GLY A 529 48.98 4.45 1.59
C GLY A 529 48.28 3.85 2.78
N MET A 530 46.93 3.81 2.73
CA MET A 530 46.03 3.24 3.74
C MET A 530 45.17 2.12 3.12
N PRO A 531 45.82 1.00 2.69
CA PRO A 531 45.07 -0.08 2.06
C PRO A 531 44.09 -0.73 3.06
N THR A 532 42.93 -1.09 2.58
CA THR A 532 41.94 -1.83 3.38
C THR A 532 42.29 -3.30 3.48
N GLY A 533 41.96 -3.93 4.61
CA GLY A 533 42.12 -5.37 4.81
C GLY A 533 41.24 -6.20 3.89
N ALA A 534 41.55 -7.51 3.75
CA ALA A 534 40.82 -8.47 2.92
C ALA A 534 39.51 -8.97 3.63
N PHE A 535 38.68 -8.05 4.11
CA PHE A 535 37.42 -8.37 4.71
C PHE A 535 36.32 -8.54 3.64
N LEU A 536 35.46 -9.53 3.81
CA LEU A 536 34.39 -9.88 2.86
C LEU A 536 33.06 -9.18 3.19
N THR A 537 32.71 -9.11 4.47
CA THR A 537 31.41 -8.62 4.92
C THR A 537 31.51 -7.30 5.68
N ALA A 538 32.46 -7.17 6.59
CA ALA A 538 32.68 -5.96 7.36
C ALA A 538 33.40 -4.91 6.53
N THR A 539 32.66 -3.84 6.12
CA THR A 539 33.20 -2.78 5.26
C THR A 539 33.86 -1.65 6.05
N ASP A 540 34.86 -0.99 5.47
CA ASP A 540 35.42 0.27 6.00
C ASP A 540 34.38 1.37 5.85
N ALA A 541 34.14 2.14 6.90
CA ALA A 541 33.12 3.18 6.91
C ALA A 541 33.23 4.20 5.76
N ARG A 542 34.48 4.52 5.31
CA ARG A 542 34.72 5.46 4.20
C ARG A 542 34.40 4.88 2.83
N MET A 543 34.27 3.56 2.71
CA MET A 543 33.99 2.87 1.44
C MET A 543 32.51 2.55 1.27
N ASP A 544 31.74 2.67 2.35
CA ASP A 544 30.33 2.34 2.37
C ASP A 544 29.47 3.57 2.13
N ASN A 545 28.73 3.59 1.03
CA ASN A 545 27.66 4.56 0.78
C ASN A 545 26.27 3.99 1.19
N GLY A 546 26.26 2.77 1.77
CA GLY A 546 25.08 2.13 2.30
C GLY A 546 24.17 1.47 1.28
N PHE A 547 24.34 1.70 -0.01
CA PHE A 547 23.51 1.13 -1.06
C PHE A 547 24.34 0.38 -2.11
N GLU A 548 23.68 -0.56 -2.80
CA GLU A 548 24.35 -1.31 -3.88
C GLU A 548 24.60 -0.39 -5.08
N ARG A 549 25.86 -0.32 -5.52
CA ARG A 549 26.28 0.54 -6.62
C ARG A 549 27.19 -0.19 -7.62
N ALA A 550 27.13 0.25 -8.85
CA ALA A 550 28.04 -0.15 -9.90
C ALA A 550 28.84 1.10 -10.36
N PRO A 551 30.03 1.32 -9.82
CA PRO A 551 30.92 2.36 -10.35
C PRO A 551 31.17 2.12 -11.85
N GLY A 552 31.03 3.16 -12.67
CA GLY A 552 31.37 3.10 -14.09
C GLY A 552 32.81 3.52 -14.33
N GLN A 553 33.07 4.79 -14.07
CA GLN A 553 34.39 5.40 -14.21
C GLN A 553 34.76 6.15 -12.95
N SER A 554 36.05 6.12 -12.60
CA SER A 554 36.57 6.85 -11.45
C SER A 554 37.98 7.36 -11.71
N PHE A 555 38.30 8.48 -11.08
CA PHE A 555 39.64 9.08 -11.14
C PHE A 555 40.01 9.62 -9.76
N ALA A 556 41.25 9.46 -9.36
CA ALA A 556 41.81 10.07 -8.17
C ALA A 556 43.21 10.63 -8.44
N LEU A 557 43.52 11.80 -7.89
CA LEU A 557 44.82 12.47 -7.98
C LEU A 557 45.25 12.86 -6.58
N ARG A 558 46.44 12.47 -6.16
CA ARG A 558 47.06 12.89 -4.90
C ARG A 558 48.30 13.68 -5.17
N HIS A 559 48.44 14.82 -4.51
CA HIS A 559 49.62 15.65 -4.50
C HIS A 559 50.09 15.88 -3.06
N THR A 560 51.44 15.74 -2.82
CA THR A 560 52.00 15.95 -1.49
C THR A 560 52.62 17.35 -1.38
N LEU A 561 52.10 18.13 -0.45
CA LEU A 561 52.60 19.45 -0.09
C LEU A 561 53.38 19.35 1.23
N GLY A 562 54.69 19.21 1.19
CA GLY A 562 55.50 19.01 2.36
C GLY A 562 55.13 17.73 3.11
N ILE A 563 54.46 17.90 4.28
CA ILE A 563 54.09 16.78 5.15
C ILE A 563 52.61 16.38 5.01
N VAL A 564 51.83 17.04 4.14
CA VAL A 564 50.38 16.82 3.94
C VAL A 564 50.13 16.37 2.50
N GLY A 565 49.42 15.27 2.35
CA GLY A 565 48.86 14.85 1.07
C GLY A 565 47.49 15.44 0.85
N ILE A 566 47.21 15.94 -0.35
CA ILE A 566 45.88 16.39 -0.81
C ILE A 566 45.43 15.46 -1.91
N THR A 567 44.24 14.89 -1.78
CA THR A 567 43.70 13.96 -2.76
C THR A 567 42.31 14.45 -3.25
N GLY A 568 42.18 14.65 -4.57
CA GLY A 568 40.93 14.87 -5.24
C GLY A 568 40.44 13.58 -5.91
N SER A 569 39.12 13.34 -5.93
CA SER A 569 38.54 12.18 -6.60
C SER A 569 37.20 12.47 -7.23
N VAL A 570 36.90 11.77 -8.31
CA VAL A 570 35.59 11.78 -8.97
C VAL A 570 35.18 10.35 -9.35
N GLU A 571 33.89 10.07 -9.27
CA GLU A 571 33.28 8.79 -9.64
C GLU A 571 31.94 9.03 -10.27
N ALA A 572 31.64 8.32 -11.37
CA ALA A 572 30.30 8.25 -11.95
C ALA A 572 29.90 6.78 -12.11
N GLY A 573 28.63 6.47 -11.83
CA GLY A 573 28.14 5.10 -11.86
C GLY A 573 26.62 5.02 -11.72
N GLU A 574 26.14 3.83 -11.41
CA GLU A 574 24.73 3.52 -11.24
C GLU A 574 24.45 2.94 -9.85
N ALA A 575 23.47 3.49 -9.16
CA ALA A 575 22.84 2.87 -7.99
C ALA A 575 21.94 1.72 -8.49
N ARG A 576 22.00 0.57 -7.82
CA ARG A 576 21.24 -0.62 -8.16
C ARG A 576 20.17 -0.87 -7.11
N LEU A 577 18.93 -0.99 -7.54
CA LEU A 577 17.81 -1.27 -6.69
C LEU A 577 17.07 -2.52 -7.19
N PHE A 578 16.72 -3.39 -6.25
CA PHE A 578 15.88 -4.56 -6.53
C PHE A 578 14.44 -4.19 -6.20
N GLU A 579 13.67 -3.86 -7.21
CA GLU A 579 12.23 -3.59 -7.04
C GLU A 579 11.47 -4.92 -7.06
N ARG A 580 10.64 -5.17 -6.05
CA ARG A 580 9.68 -6.28 -6.04
C ARG A 580 8.40 -5.82 -6.74
N SER A 581 8.22 -6.11 -8.01
CA SER A 581 6.91 -6.05 -8.65
C SER A 581 6.34 -7.48 -8.82
N GLY A 582 5.03 -7.64 -8.72
CA GLY A 582 4.36 -8.95 -8.65
C GLY A 582 4.58 -9.94 -9.82
N ALA A 583 5.34 -9.54 -10.86
CA ALA A 583 5.78 -10.39 -11.97
C ALA A 583 7.22 -10.92 -11.79
N GLU A 584 7.88 -10.66 -10.68
CA GLU A 584 9.32 -10.84 -10.46
C GLU A 584 9.80 -12.25 -10.14
N PHE A 585 8.90 -13.22 -10.04
CA PHE A 585 9.33 -14.61 -9.94
C PHE A 585 10.11 -15.09 -11.18
N VAL A 586 10.18 -14.31 -12.26
CA VAL A 586 10.71 -14.75 -13.55
C VAL A 586 12.01 -14.09 -13.98
N ARG A 587 12.37 -12.90 -13.45
CA ARG A 587 13.65 -12.24 -13.80
C ARG A 587 14.18 -11.35 -12.66
N ASN A 588 15.46 -11.48 -12.32
CA ASN A 588 16.26 -10.53 -11.52
C ASN A 588 16.34 -9.17 -12.24
N MET A 589 15.26 -8.39 -12.28
CA MET A 589 15.29 -7.05 -12.86
C MET A 589 15.83 -6.08 -11.82
N GLN A 590 17.08 -5.66 -12.01
CA GLN A 590 17.71 -4.58 -11.26
C GLN A 590 17.41 -3.27 -11.98
N SER A 591 16.73 -2.36 -11.32
CA SER A 591 16.65 -0.97 -11.77
C SER A 591 17.99 -0.27 -11.51
N ARG A 592 18.41 0.59 -12.44
CA ARG A 592 19.70 1.29 -12.40
C ARG A 592 19.47 2.77 -12.50
N TYR A 593 20.05 3.53 -11.59
CA TYR A 593 19.88 4.98 -11.49
C TYR A 593 21.23 5.68 -11.44
N PRO A 594 21.47 6.72 -12.24
CA PRO A 594 22.76 7.38 -12.31
C PRO A 594 23.08 8.14 -11.00
N TYR A 595 24.38 8.12 -10.65
CA TYR A 595 24.93 8.95 -9.58
C TYR A 595 26.30 9.49 -9.97
N ALA A 596 26.68 10.59 -9.32
CA ALA A 596 28.03 11.16 -9.37
C ALA A 596 28.52 11.45 -7.94
N LEU A 597 29.82 11.17 -7.71
CA LEU A 597 30.48 11.40 -6.44
C LEU A 597 31.76 12.17 -6.67
N VAL A 598 31.96 13.26 -5.92
CA VAL A 598 33.19 14.07 -5.92
C VAL A 598 33.73 14.08 -4.50
N GLY A 599 35.04 13.88 -4.33
CA GLY A 599 35.68 13.86 -3.01
C GLY A 599 36.97 14.66 -2.97
N VAL A 600 37.23 15.25 -1.80
CA VAL A 600 38.52 15.88 -1.45
C VAL A 600 38.95 15.33 -0.09
N GLY A 601 40.23 14.93 -0.01
CA GLY A 601 40.80 14.36 1.21
C GLY A 601 42.15 14.95 1.54
N LEU A 602 42.48 14.99 2.81
CA LEU A 602 43.77 15.35 3.37
C LEU A 602 44.33 14.15 4.11
N ASP A 603 45.62 13.88 3.94
CA ASP A 603 46.30 12.81 4.69
C ASP A 603 47.65 13.29 5.24
N ARG A 604 48.04 12.72 6.39
CA ARG A 604 49.32 13.01 7.03
C ARG A 604 49.84 11.81 7.83
N ASN A 605 51.13 11.60 7.77
CA ASN A 605 51.85 10.65 8.61
C ASN A 605 52.48 11.39 9.79
N ILE A 606 52.31 10.92 11.02
CA ILE A 606 52.85 11.48 12.26
C ILE A 606 53.44 10.31 13.05
N GLY A 607 54.77 10.13 12.89
CA GLY A 607 55.45 8.98 13.50
C GLY A 607 54.83 7.64 13.07
N PRO A 608 54.41 6.77 14.00
CA PRO A 608 53.76 5.49 13.70
C PRO A 608 52.31 5.62 13.27
N ALA A 609 51.74 6.79 13.33
CA ALA A 609 50.32 7.03 13.05
C ALA A 609 50.12 7.66 11.66
N LYS A 610 49.08 7.22 10.97
CA LYS A 610 48.60 7.81 9.74
C LYS A 610 47.17 8.31 9.95
N PHE A 611 46.87 9.50 9.47
CA PHE A 611 45.57 10.11 9.55
C PHE A 611 45.10 10.55 8.18
N ALA A 612 43.79 10.38 7.92
CA ALA A 612 43.15 10.95 6.76
C ALA A 612 41.79 11.53 7.15
N LEU A 613 41.45 12.69 6.58
CA LEU A 613 40.15 13.33 6.65
C LEU A 613 39.65 13.57 5.24
N GLY A 614 38.36 13.44 5.02
CA GLY A 614 37.77 13.63 3.71
C GLY A 614 36.38 14.25 3.77
N VAL A 615 36.02 14.91 2.68
CA VAL A 615 34.65 15.38 2.41
C VAL A 615 34.28 14.91 1.04
N SER A 616 33.10 14.36 0.90
CA SER A 616 32.57 13.93 -0.39
C SER A 616 31.13 14.38 -0.61
N TRP A 617 30.80 14.66 -1.87
CA TRP A 617 29.50 15.08 -2.35
C TRP A 617 28.96 14.03 -3.30
N LEU A 618 27.84 13.41 -2.92
CA LEU A 618 27.10 12.46 -3.74
C LEU A 618 25.88 13.17 -4.32
N ARG A 619 25.70 13.09 -5.62
CA ARG A 619 24.48 13.47 -6.32
C ARG A 619 23.83 12.22 -6.88
N GLU A 620 22.57 12.04 -6.57
CA GLU A 620 21.69 10.99 -7.11
C GLU A 620 20.56 11.65 -7.89
N ASP A 621 20.32 11.22 -9.12
CA ASP A 621 19.31 11.89 -9.97
C ASP A 621 17.88 11.41 -9.67
N GLU A 622 17.69 10.17 -9.26
CA GLU A 622 16.36 9.57 -9.03
C GLU A 622 16.21 8.82 -7.70
N THR A 623 17.28 8.73 -6.90
CA THR A 623 17.29 7.97 -5.64
C THR A 623 17.69 8.86 -4.47
N VAL A 624 17.41 8.40 -3.24
CA VAL A 624 17.78 9.04 -1.97
C VAL A 624 18.53 8.01 -1.14
N LEU A 625 19.85 8.10 -1.03
CA LEU A 625 20.74 7.06 -0.48
C LEU A 625 20.41 5.67 -1.07
N GLY A 626 20.21 5.61 -2.41
CA GLY A 626 19.88 4.39 -3.12
C GLY A 626 18.41 3.94 -3.00
N ALA A 627 17.57 4.55 -2.16
CA ALA A 627 16.13 4.29 -2.09
C ALA A 627 15.39 5.01 -3.21
N ARG A 628 14.31 4.42 -3.71
CA ARG A 628 13.41 5.05 -4.66
C ARG A 628 12.02 5.13 -4.09
N PHE A 629 11.47 6.33 -4.07
CA PHE A 629 10.10 6.60 -3.64
C PHE A 629 9.19 6.85 -4.85
N ALA A 630 7.89 6.59 -4.69
CA ALA A 630 6.90 6.86 -5.72
C ALA A 630 6.83 8.37 -6.06
N ASN A 631 6.34 8.68 -7.26
CA ASN A 631 6.28 10.06 -7.80
C ASN A 631 5.55 11.05 -6.87
N PHE A 632 4.55 10.58 -6.13
CA PHE A 632 3.79 11.43 -5.20
C PHE A 632 4.58 11.76 -3.93
N ILE A 633 5.54 10.92 -3.51
CA ILE A 633 6.45 11.19 -2.37
C ILE A 633 7.58 12.13 -2.82
N GLY A 634 8.02 12.04 -4.07
CA GLY A 634 9.07 12.89 -4.65
C GLY A 634 10.22 12.09 -5.23
N GLN A 635 10.30 12.02 -6.56
CA GLN A 635 11.29 11.25 -7.30
C GLN A 635 12.54 12.03 -7.72
N ASN A 636 12.72 13.24 -7.27
CA ASN A 636 13.70 14.15 -7.89
C ASN A 636 15.15 13.95 -7.43
N GLY A 637 15.50 12.79 -6.85
CA GLY A 637 16.86 12.47 -6.41
C GLY A 637 17.27 13.16 -5.10
N ALA A 638 18.56 13.16 -4.83
CA ALA A 638 19.13 13.70 -3.59
C ALA A 638 20.55 14.23 -3.77
N ARG A 639 20.96 15.06 -2.81
CA ARG A 639 22.36 15.48 -2.64
C ARG A 639 22.80 15.10 -1.24
N SER A 640 23.90 14.36 -1.14
CA SER A 640 24.49 13.97 0.16
C SER A 640 25.86 14.57 0.32
N VAL A 641 26.15 14.99 1.54
CA VAL A 641 27.51 15.40 1.96
C VAL A 641 27.98 14.43 3.02
N PHE A 642 29.14 13.83 2.83
CA PHE A 642 29.76 12.95 3.81
C PHE A 642 31.06 13.58 4.30
N VAL A 643 31.31 13.46 5.58
CA VAL A 643 32.58 13.77 6.24
C VAL A 643 33.15 12.47 6.76
N ASP A 644 34.38 12.17 6.41
CA ASP A 644 35.06 10.92 6.69
C ASP A 644 36.33 11.14 7.48
N GLY A 645 36.62 10.24 8.40
CA GLY A 645 37.90 10.19 9.12
C GLY A 645 38.47 8.79 9.20
N ARG A 646 39.78 8.67 9.15
CA ARG A 646 40.51 7.43 9.43
C ARG A 646 41.82 7.73 10.14
N GLY A 647 42.12 6.88 11.12
CA GLY A 647 43.42 6.81 11.77
C GLY A 647 43.93 5.37 11.76
N ASP A 648 45.18 5.16 11.39
CA ASP A 648 45.88 3.87 11.51
C ASP A 648 47.14 4.09 12.38
N LEU A 649 47.35 3.24 13.38
CA LEU A 649 48.47 3.29 14.32
C LEU A 649 49.21 1.97 14.30
N ALA A 650 50.49 2.04 13.95
CA ALA A 650 51.41 0.91 14.11
C ALA A 650 51.80 0.77 15.59
N LEU A 651 51.58 -0.41 16.16
CA LEU A 651 51.92 -0.76 17.53
C LEU A 651 53.16 -1.63 17.61
N VAL A 652 53.65 -1.87 18.81
CA VAL A 652 54.80 -2.76 19.06
C VAL A 652 54.45 -4.21 18.65
N GLY A 653 55.46 -4.96 18.14
CA GLY A 653 55.30 -6.39 17.82
C GLY A 653 54.50 -6.70 16.57
N LEU A 654 54.51 -5.85 15.56
CA LEU A 654 53.83 -6.01 14.28
C LEU A 654 52.30 -5.91 14.34
N TRP A 655 51.77 -5.41 15.45
CA TRP A 655 50.33 -5.08 15.58
C TRP A 655 50.01 -3.74 14.94
N SER A 656 48.80 -3.60 14.40
CA SER A 656 48.25 -2.30 13.98
C SER A 656 46.81 -2.17 14.38
N LEU A 657 46.46 -0.96 14.78
CA LEU A 657 45.08 -0.55 15.13
C LEU A 657 44.62 0.48 14.10
N GLY A 658 43.45 0.29 13.55
CA GLY A 658 42.80 1.22 12.62
C GLY A 658 41.40 1.57 13.11
N ALA A 659 40.98 2.81 12.86
CA ALA A 659 39.61 3.22 13.09
C ALA A 659 39.14 4.13 11.96
N SER A 660 37.94 3.95 11.48
CA SER A 660 37.30 4.85 10.52
C SER A 660 35.88 5.21 10.93
N TRP A 661 35.43 6.38 10.52
CA TRP A 661 34.08 6.85 10.72
C TRP A 661 33.64 7.68 9.52
N ARG A 662 32.30 7.72 9.31
CA ARG A 662 31.60 8.54 8.33
C ARG A 662 30.37 9.16 8.98
N GLN A 663 30.16 10.45 8.70
CA GLN A 663 28.93 11.17 9.02
C GLN A 663 28.35 11.75 7.75
N GLY A 664 27.06 11.47 7.49
CA GLY A 664 26.38 11.93 6.28
C GLY A 664 25.18 12.83 6.57
N TRP A 665 24.92 13.76 5.68
CA TRP A 665 23.72 14.59 5.59
C TRP A 665 23.20 14.47 4.16
N THR A 666 21.99 13.95 4.02
CA THR A 666 21.32 13.80 2.72
C THR A 666 20.14 14.72 2.64
N TYR A 667 20.05 15.45 1.55
CA TYR A 667 18.98 16.42 1.24
C TYR A 667 18.22 15.87 0.03
N ALA A 668 17.01 15.35 0.26
CA ALA A 668 16.12 14.94 -0.83
C ALA A 668 15.61 16.18 -1.56
N ASN A 669 15.61 16.14 -2.88
CA ASN A 669 15.09 17.25 -3.68
C ASN A 669 13.56 17.36 -3.48
N PRO A 670 12.99 18.59 -3.53
CA PRO A 670 11.55 18.78 -3.40
C PRO A 670 10.79 18.07 -4.54
N GLY A 671 9.75 17.34 -4.18
CA GLY A 671 8.80 16.67 -5.09
C GLY A 671 7.39 17.26 -4.95
N ALA A 672 6.41 16.68 -5.66
CA ALA A 672 5.05 17.23 -5.71
C ALA A 672 4.38 17.36 -4.33
N SER A 673 4.63 16.43 -3.42
CA SER A 673 4.05 16.46 -2.06
C SER A 673 5.08 16.78 -0.96
N LEU A 674 6.37 16.97 -1.30
CA LEU A 674 7.42 17.24 -0.33
C LEU A 674 7.38 18.73 0.07
N THR A 675 7.22 19.00 1.36
CA THR A 675 7.35 20.36 1.89
C THR A 675 8.78 20.63 2.32
N GLY A 676 9.52 21.40 1.51
CA GLY A 676 10.93 21.70 1.78
C GLY A 676 11.86 20.54 1.41
N GLN A 677 13.09 20.58 1.96
CA GLN A 677 14.07 19.49 1.76
C GLN A 677 13.87 18.43 2.84
N GLY A 678 13.68 17.17 2.45
CA GLY A 678 13.80 16.04 3.38
C GLY A 678 15.27 15.92 3.80
N VAL A 679 15.55 15.98 5.10
CA VAL A 679 16.92 15.87 5.63
C VAL A 679 17.08 14.57 6.39
N LEU A 680 18.09 13.79 5.99
CA LEU A 680 18.50 12.55 6.64
C LEU A 680 19.90 12.73 7.22
N GLN A 681 20.11 12.22 8.42
CA GLN A 681 21.45 12.06 8.99
C GLN A 681 21.80 10.59 9.03
N SER A 682 23.02 10.25 8.62
CA SER A 682 23.52 8.89 8.59
C SER A 682 24.93 8.80 9.15
N ASN A 683 25.28 7.65 9.71
CA ASN A 683 26.63 7.38 10.16
C ASN A 683 27.09 5.94 9.87
N ALA A 684 28.40 5.75 9.83
CA ALA A 684 29.06 4.47 9.79
C ALA A 684 30.35 4.51 10.61
N PHE A 685 30.80 3.38 11.11
CA PHE A 685 32.14 3.27 11.74
C PHE A 685 32.76 1.89 11.47
N SER A 686 34.08 1.82 11.57
CA SER A 686 34.81 0.55 11.66
C SER A 686 36.02 0.66 12.58
N LEU A 687 36.34 -0.46 13.23
CA LEU A 687 37.51 -0.62 14.10
C LEU A 687 38.27 -1.86 13.65
N ASP A 688 39.55 -1.71 13.38
CA ASP A 688 40.42 -2.73 12.85
C ASP A 688 41.56 -3.04 13.82
N LEU A 689 41.82 -4.31 14.09
CA LEU A 689 43.01 -4.80 14.77
C LEU A 689 43.68 -5.82 13.86
N SER A 690 44.94 -5.64 13.53
CA SER A 690 45.65 -6.62 12.72
C SER A 690 47.07 -6.87 13.21
N ARG A 691 47.59 -8.07 12.90
CA ARG A 691 48.93 -8.49 13.17
C ARG A 691 49.53 -9.24 11.99
N ASN A 692 50.75 -8.88 11.65
CA ASN A 692 51.54 -9.62 10.65
C ASN A 692 52.40 -10.68 11.34
N SER A 693 52.67 -11.79 10.62
CA SER A 693 53.51 -12.91 11.08
C SER A 693 53.07 -13.45 12.45
N LEU A 694 51.76 -13.83 12.58
CA LEU A 694 51.22 -14.39 13.82
C LEU A 694 51.39 -15.90 13.89
N PHE A 695 51.04 -16.64 12.85
CA PHE A 695 51.06 -18.11 12.79
C PHE A 695 52.10 -18.63 11.78
N ALA A 696 52.35 -17.87 10.71
CA ALA A 696 53.32 -18.20 9.66
C ALA A 696 54.15 -16.96 9.26
N HIS A 697 55.29 -17.20 8.60
CA HIS A 697 56.06 -16.08 8.08
C HIS A 697 55.28 -15.32 7.00
N ASN A 698 55.12 -14.01 7.18
CA ASN A 698 54.38 -13.09 6.32
C ASN A 698 52.86 -13.36 6.25
N ASP A 699 52.29 -14.13 7.18
CA ASP A 699 50.83 -14.17 7.29
C ASP A 699 50.29 -12.86 7.88
N ARG A 700 48.97 -12.63 7.71
CA ARG A 700 48.26 -11.51 8.31
C ARG A 700 46.95 -12.01 8.90
N VAL A 701 46.75 -11.76 10.17
CA VAL A 701 45.47 -11.92 10.86
C VAL A 701 44.88 -10.53 11.12
N ALA A 702 43.61 -10.34 10.84
CA ALA A 702 42.91 -9.08 11.08
C ALA A 702 41.52 -9.33 11.61
N LEU A 703 41.12 -8.55 12.59
CA LEU A 703 39.75 -8.45 13.10
C LEU A 703 39.19 -7.09 12.72
N ARG A 704 37.96 -7.05 12.22
CA ARG A 704 37.19 -5.83 12.02
C ARG A 704 35.85 -5.93 12.71
N ILE A 705 35.44 -4.84 13.39
CA ILE A 705 34.09 -4.61 13.85
C ILE A 705 33.58 -3.37 13.11
N ALA A 706 32.45 -3.44 12.44
CA ALA A 706 31.93 -2.35 11.62
C ALA A 706 30.41 -2.23 11.74
N GLN A 707 29.94 -0.99 11.70
CA GLN A 707 28.55 -0.66 11.42
C GLN A 707 28.49 -0.09 10.00
N PRO A 708 27.75 -0.71 9.08
CA PRO A 708 27.47 -0.13 7.76
C PRO A 708 26.72 1.19 7.88
N LEU A 709 26.67 1.98 6.79
CA LEU A 709 25.97 3.25 6.77
C LEU A 709 24.50 3.05 7.16
N ARG A 710 24.06 3.75 8.22
CA ARG A 710 22.72 3.71 8.78
C ARG A 710 22.15 5.12 8.87
N VAL A 711 20.89 5.31 8.46
CA VAL A 711 20.14 6.53 8.76
C VAL A 711 19.81 6.55 10.26
N THR A 712 20.32 7.54 10.97
CA THR A 712 20.13 7.65 12.43
C THR A 712 18.94 8.52 12.81
N ARG A 713 18.60 9.48 11.95
CA ARG A 713 17.44 10.36 12.14
C ARG A 713 17.05 11.06 10.83
N GLY A 714 15.82 11.57 10.82
CA GLY A 714 15.28 12.33 9.70
C GLY A 714 14.32 11.52 8.85
N GLY A 715 13.81 12.16 7.81
CA GLY A 715 12.77 11.59 6.93
C GLY A 715 12.25 12.60 5.95
N LEU A 716 11.12 12.28 5.33
CA LEU A 716 10.46 13.11 4.34
C LEU A 716 9.25 13.81 4.98
N ALA A 717 9.23 15.14 4.92
CA ALA A 717 8.08 15.94 5.34
C ALA A 717 7.16 16.12 4.14
N LEU A 718 5.95 15.56 4.20
CA LEU A 718 4.99 15.54 3.12
C LEU A 718 3.78 16.42 3.47
N ASN A 719 3.24 17.12 2.48
CA ASN A 719 1.96 17.80 2.56
C ASN A 719 0.94 16.97 1.80
N LEU A 720 0.13 16.22 2.54
CA LEU A 720 -0.80 15.27 1.95
C LEU A 720 -2.25 15.72 2.15
N PRO A 721 -3.17 15.36 1.23
CA PRO A 721 -4.59 15.57 1.44
C PRO A 721 -5.06 14.71 2.63
N VAL A 722 -5.67 15.34 3.62
CA VAL A 722 -6.12 14.68 4.86
C VAL A 722 -7.63 14.68 5.05
N ALA A 723 -8.35 15.46 4.26
CA ALA A 723 -9.82 15.46 4.23
C ALA A 723 -10.32 15.99 2.90
N TYR A 724 -11.51 15.53 2.53
CA TYR A 724 -12.24 15.98 1.33
C TYR A 724 -13.68 16.35 1.71
N ASP A 725 -14.16 17.46 1.24
CA ASP A 725 -15.52 17.95 1.45
C ASP A 725 -16.33 17.79 0.16
N TYR A 726 -17.32 16.91 0.19
CA TYR A 726 -18.18 16.66 -0.96
C TYR A 726 -19.08 17.83 -1.33
N ALA A 727 -19.45 18.70 -0.37
CA ALA A 727 -20.34 19.83 -0.63
C ALA A 727 -19.65 20.93 -1.42
N THR A 728 -18.36 21.14 -1.17
CA THR A 728 -17.57 22.22 -1.79
C THR A 728 -16.55 21.70 -2.82
N GLY A 729 -16.29 20.40 -2.85
CA GLY A 729 -15.22 19.79 -3.63
C GLY A 729 -13.82 20.16 -3.10
N ALA A 730 -13.72 20.74 -1.91
CA ALA A 730 -12.48 21.24 -1.35
C ALA A 730 -11.66 20.13 -0.68
N THR A 731 -10.34 20.16 -0.89
CA THR A 731 -9.38 19.28 -0.24
C THR A 731 -8.62 20.03 0.83
N SER A 732 -8.57 19.48 2.03
CA SER A 732 -7.72 19.98 3.11
C SER A 732 -6.39 19.23 3.14
N PHE A 733 -5.28 19.97 3.25
CA PHE A 733 -3.94 19.42 3.30
C PHE A 733 -3.36 19.48 4.71
N GLY A 734 -2.59 18.45 5.07
CA GLY A 734 -1.91 18.34 6.36
C GLY A 734 -0.47 17.85 6.23
N LYS A 735 0.40 18.35 7.10
CA LYS A 735 1.79 17.88 7.16
C LYS A 735 1.85 16.49 7.76
N ARG A 736 2.55 15.58 7.08
CA ARG A 736 2.86 14.21 7.53
C ARG A 736 4.36 14.00 7.43
N GLN A 737 4.93 13.24 8.36
CA GLN A 737 6.36 12.92 8.35
C GLN A 737 6.55 11.42 8.22
N LEU A 738 7.26 11.01 7.17
CA LEU A 738 7.74 9.66 6.98
C LEU A 738 9.16 9.59 7.54
N SER A 739 9.35 8.94 8.69
CA SER A 739 10.68 8.68 9.25
C SER A 739 11.39 7.63 8.39
N LEU A 740 12.68 7.86 8.09
CA LEU A 740 13.51 6.92 7.33
C LEU A 740 14.65 6.33 8.16
N ALA A 741 14.60 6.48 9.49
CA ALA A 741 15.52 5.86 10.42
C ALA A 741 15.04 4.47 10.83
N PRO A 742 15.78 3.41 10.56
CA PRO A 742 15.42 2.04 10.94
C PRO A 742 15.50 1.84 12.47
N LYS A 743 14.79 0.83 12.97
CA LYS A 743 14.92 0.38 14.36
C LYS A 743 16.18 -0.47 14.53
N GLY A 744 16.42 -1.39 13.60
CA GLY A 744 17.59 -2.25 13.63
C GLY A 744 18.91 -1.52 13.45
N GLN A 745 20.00 -2.14 13.91
CA GLN A 745 21.38 -1.63 13.81
C GLN A 745 22.34 -2.78 13.51
N GLU A 746 22.76 -2.91 12.26
CA GLU A 746 23.73 -3.94 11.89
C GLU A 746 25.08 -3.68 12.55
N ILE A 747 25.63 -4.71 13.22
CA ILE A 747 27.03 -4.79 13.63
C ILE A 747 27.63 -6.02 12.98
N ALA A 748 28.64 -5.80 12.14
CA ALA A 748 29.38 -6.84 11.46
C ALA A 748 30.74 -7.05 12.13
N SER A 749 31.06 -8.26 12.56
CA SER A 749 32.36 -8.66 13.10
C SER A 749 32.98 -9.69 12.18
N GLU A 750 34.24 -9.49 11.79
CA GLU A 750 34.91 -10.39 10.85
C GLU A 750 36.38 -10.58 11.21
N VAL A 751 36.83 -11.86 11.26
CA VAL A 751 38.21 -12.25 11.35
C VAL A 751 38.68 -12.73 9.98
N ALA A 752 39.75 -12.12 9.46
CA ALA A 752 40.37 -12.49 8.20
C ALA A 752 41.79 -12.97 8.44
N TRP A 753 42.17 -14.14 7.91
CA TRP A 753 43.51 -14.67 7.94
C TRP A 753 43.98 -14.92 6.50
N THR A 754 45.11 -14.35 6.16
CA THR A 754 45.73 -14.50 4.85
C THR A 754 47.17 -14.97 5.02
N VAL A 755 47.55 -16.05 4.32
CA VAL A 755 48.89 -16.60 4.35
C VAL A 755 49.43 -16.80 2.93
N PRO A 756 50.64 -16.34 2.62
CA PRO A 756 51.31 -16.63 1.36
C PRO A 756 51.69 -18.11 1.29
N MET A 757 51.57 -18.70 0.11
CA MET A 757 51.93 -20.08 -0.21
C MET A 757 52.81 -20.09 -1.45
N PRO A 758 53.59 -21.17 -1.69
CA PRO A 758 54.33 -21.30 -2.95
C PRO A 758 53.40 -21.21 -4.16
N GLY A 759 53.59 -20.19 -5.01
CA GLY A 759 52.74 -19.96 -6.17
C GLY A 759 51.37 -19.37 -5.90
N GLY A 760 51.17 -18.69 -4.74
CA GLY A 760 49.87 -18.03 -4.47
C GLY A 760 49.66 -17.65 -3.02
N TYR A 761 48.38 -17.61 -2.60
CA TYR A 761 48.00 -17.39 -1.21
C TYR A 761 46.70 -18.08 -0.85
N PHE A 762 46.57 -18.38 0.44
CA PHE A 762 45.35 -18.85 1.09
C PHE A 762 44.75 -17.73 1.93
N SER A 763 43.42 -17.57 1.90
CA SER A 763 42.67 -16.71 2.83
C SER A 763 41.49 -17.42 3.43
N SER A 764 41.23 -17.11 4.69
CA SER A 764 40.08 -17.59 5.45
C SER A 764 39.40 -16.42 6.16
N ASN A 765 38.07 -16.34 6.07
CA ASN A 765 37.27 -15.32 6.71
C ASN A 765 36.19 -15.99 7.54
N LEU A 766 36.07 -15.60 8.81
CA LEU A 766 34.96 -15.92 9.71
C LEU A 766 34.21 -14.64 10.02
N PHE A 767 32.92 -14.58 9.78
CA PHE A 767 32.13 -13.39 10.04
C PHE A 767 30.86 -13.71 10.82
N TRP A 768 30.40 -12.71 11.54
CA TRP A 768 29.13 -12.66 12.26
C TRP A 768 28.53 -11.29 12.07
N ARG A 769 27.27 -11.24 11.62
CA ARG A 769 26.50 -10.03 11.45
C ARG A 769 25.24 -10.11 12.32
N GLN A 770 25.11 -9.20 13.24
CA GLN A 770 23.94 -8.99 14.06
C GLN A 770 23.02 -7.99 13.34
N GLU A 771 21.70 -8.24 13.35
CA GLU A 771 20.68 -7.41 12.69
C GLU A 771 21.07 -7.00 11.25
N PRO A 772 21.36 -7.97 10.38
CA PRO A 772 21.88 -7.70 9.04
C PRO A 772 20.94 -6.80 8.23
N GLY A 773 21.52 -5.81 7.55
CA GLY A 773 20.78 -4.81 6.78
C GLY A 773 20.03 -3.79 7.63
N HIS A 774 20.29 -3.68 8.93
CA HIS A 774 19.56 -2.85 9.90
C HIS A 774 18.11 -3.28 10.10
N PHE A 775 17.87 -4.59 10.20
CA PHE A 775 16.57 -5.18 10.50
C PHE A 775 16.55 -5.75 11.93
N ASP A 776 15.77 -5.14 12.82
CA ASP A 776 15.65 -5.49 14.25
C ASP A 776 15.30 -6.97 14.50
N ASN A 777 14.51 -7.57 13.62
CA ASN A 777 14.05 -8.94 13.74
C ASN A 777 14.69 -9.91 12.74
N ALA A 778 15.75 -9.49 12.04
CA ALA A 778 16.46 -10.41 11.14
C ALA A 778 17.33 -11.39 11.95
N PRO A 779 17.37 -12.67 11.58
CA PRO A 779 18.28 -13.61 12.20
C PRO A 779 19.73 -13.23 11.94
N ASP A 780 20.60 -13.48 12.91
CA ASP A 780 22.04 -13.28 12.77
C ASP A 780 22.60 -14.07 11.58
N ASP A 781 23.52 -13.47 10.85
CA ASP A 781 24.18 -14.08 9.70
C ASP A 781 25.62 -14.47 10.10
N LEU A 782 25.88 -15.75 10.23
CA LEU A 782 27.15 -16.33 10.57
C LEU A 782 27.67 -17.17 9.41
N GLY A 783 28.93 -16.96 9.02
CA GLY A 783 29.53 -17.72 7.94
C GLY A 783 31.04 -17.79 7.98
N VAL A 784 31.57 -18.76 7.23
CA VAL A 784 32.99 -18.95 7.00
C VAL A 784 33.24 -19.06 5.50
N ALA A 785 34.32 -18.47 5.03
CA ALA A 785 34.75 -18.57 3.64
C ALA A 785 36.22 -18.89 3.57
N PHE A 786 36.59 -19.76 2.62
CA PHE A 786 37.96 -20.11 2.31
C PHE A 786 38.25 -19.79 0.84
N ARG A 787 39.40 -19.21 0.55
CA ARG A 787 39.84 -18.91 -0.79
C ARG A 787 41.31 -19.37 -1.00
N LEU A 788 41.51 -20.17 -2.05
CA LEU A 788 42.84 -20.51 -2.56
C LEU A 788 43.03 -19.78 -3.88
N GLN A 789 44.12 -19.04 -4.01
CA GLN A 789 44.55 -18.38 -5.25
C GLN A 789 45.93 -18.84 -5.59
N PHE A 790 46.13 -19.33 -6.81
CA PHE A 790 47.40 -19.71 -7.35
C PHE A 790 47.79 -18.74 -8.44
N ASP A 791 49.07 -18.31 -8.41
CA ASP A 791 49.69 -17.51 -9.47
C ASP A 791 50.44 -18.51 -10.38
N PHE A 792 49.92 -18.70 -11.58
CA PHE A 792 50.47 -19.61 -12.58
C PHE A 792 51.44 -18.89 -13.54
#